data_8dad34daeda34289d4d772422d143abd
#
_entry.id   8dad34daeda34289d4d772422d143abd
#
_cell.length_a   1.000
_cell.length_b   1.000
_cell.length_c   1.000
_cell.angle_alpha   90.00
_cell.angle_beta   90.00
_cell.angle_gamma   90.00
#
_symmetry.space_group_name_H-M   'P 1'
#
loop_
_entity.id
_entity.type
_entity.pdbx_description
1 polymer ?
#
loop_
_entity_poly.entity_id
_entity_poly.type
_entity_poly.pdbx_seq_one_letter_code
_entity_poly.pdbx_strand_id
1 'polypeptide(L)'
;MKFRVATAGLLAAASCAAQTQDAPPAPTLREITVSTPRGEARPFDVPGSVDRVEGSEMRDARLGVNLSESLGTVPGLQVQNRQNYAQDLQLSIRGFGARSTFGVRGVRLYVDGIPATLPDGQGQTSNIDIGSADRVEILRGPFSALYGNSSGGVVQVFTEEGEGPPTLGFSAAGSSFGTWRVGSKLGGSSGAVDYTLSASRFHTDGWREHSAADREIQNGKLGFRLDDGSKLMLVFNSVHIYAQDPLGLSAEQYALNPRGADLATQFDTRKTVDQQQLGLTYERRIDARSALRLMVYGGQRSTVQFQSIPPSAQSSPLHAGGVIDLARDYGGLDLRWSANLQLADRPFDLVAGLAYDNLREQRRGFENFLGRAAAPMALGVEGRLRRDERNEVRNLDPYVQGSWRFADAWTLEAGVRRSNVRFSSHDRYILGPNRDDSGSARYGKTLPVASLRYQATPGLALYASAGRGFETPTLNELSYRADGIGGLNFGLQPSVNTSVEVGAKARLAVGLLTAALFETRTRDEIVTNTNVGGRATFQNAGRTRRDGFELAWQHETADHWRTQLAYTWLDARYRDAFCSPSPCGTGTTVAAGNRIPGIAEHAFFASFGWAPPEGWRAGAEIRALSHIAANDRNTAEARGYAVAALYTGYVRRWARWDFNAFLRVDNLFDRRYIGSVIVNEGNARYFEPAPGRSWTLGMGAAYRF
;
A
#
# COMPACT_ATOMS: atom_id res chain seq x y z
N MET A 1 -18.63 -34.58 -9.80
CA MET A 1 -17.60 -35.58 -9.46
C MET A 1 -17.07 -35.20 -8.08
N LYS A 2 -17.44 -35.98 -7.07
CA LYS A 2 -17.19 -35.67 -5.66
C LYS A 2 -15.82 -36.24 -5.30
N PHE A 3 -14.86 -35.39 -4.94
CA PHE A 3 -13.61 -35.84 -4.34
C PHE A 3 -13.73 -35.75 -2.82
N ARG A 4 -13.68 -36.91 -2.16
CA ARG A 4 -13.47 -37.04 -0.72
C ARG A 4 -11.98 -36.93 -0.44
N VAL A 5 -11.59 -36.00 0.42
CA VAL A 5 -10.24 -35.92 0.96
C VAL A 5 -10.21 -36.73 2.23
N ALA A 6 -9.36 -37.77 2.21
CA ALA A 6 -9.08 -38.60 3.38
C ALA A 6 -7.99 -37.96 4.22
N THR A 7 -8.26 -37.80 5.51
CA THR A 7 -7.30 -37.45 6.56
C THR A 7 -6.38 -38.62 6.81
N ALA A 8 -5.06 -38.46 6.63
CA ALA A 8 -4.05 -39.39 7.11
C ALA A 8 -3.05 -38.61 7.98
N GLY A 9 -3.04 -38.95 9.27
CA GLY A 9 -2.07 -38.45 10.24
C GLY A 9 -0.69 -39.11 10.01
N LEU A 10 0.37 -38.32 10.21
CA LEU A 10 1.74 -38.77 10.32
C LEU A 10 2.36 -38.22 11.60
N LEU A 11 2.29 -38.98 12.66
CA LEU A 11 3.19 -38.90 13.79
C LEU A 11 4.17 -40.06 13.63
N ALA A 12 5.41 -39.78 13.27
CA ALA A 12 6.52 -40.72 13.38
C ALA A 12 7.62 -40.05 14.21
N ALA A 13 7.75 -40.52 15.45
CA ALA A 13 8.89 -40.22 16.31
C ALA A 13 10.07 -41.09 15.87
N ALA A 14 11.13 -40.45 15.40
CA ALA A 14 12.42 -41.14 15.20
C ALA A 14 13.42 -40.61 16.21
N SER A 15 13.74 -41.38 17.21
CA SER A 15 14.85 -41.17 18.13
C SER A 15 16.15 -41.60 17.41
N CYS A 16 16.98 -40.60 17.05
CA CYS A 16 18.37 -40.87 16.65
C CYS A 16 19.30 -40.12 17.59
N ALA A 17 20.10 -40.90 18.34
CA ALA A 17 21.24 -40.39 19.10
C ALA A 17 22.30 -39.89 18.12
N ALA A 18 22.58 -38.61 18.12
CA ALA A 18 23.64 -38.01 17.32
C ALA A 18 24.83 -37.61 18.20
N GLN A 19 25.98 -38.12 17.82
CA GLN A 19 27.28 -37.71 18.33
C GLN A 19 27.52 -36.23 18.03
N THR A 20 27.93 -35.50 19.04
CA THR A 20 28.33 -34.08 18.92
C THR A 20 29.67 -33.97 18.17
N GLN A 21 29.59 -33.63 16.88
CA GLN A 21 30.65 -32.95 16.18
C GLN A 21 30.35 -31.46 16.24
N ASP A 22 31.32 -30.67 16.73
CA ASP A 22 31.24 -29.18 16.67
C ASP A 22 31.06 -28.76 15.22
N ALA A 23 29.82 -28.39 14.87
CA ALA A 23 29.51 -27.79 13.61
C ALA A 23 30.09 -26.34 13.59
N PRO A 24 30.71 -25.90 12.48
CA PRO A 24 31.13 -24.52 12.36
C PRO A 24 29.92 -23.59 12.62
N PRO A 25 30.14 -22.42 13.27
CA PRO A 25 29.06 -21.50 13.59
C PRO A 25 28.29 -21.16 12.29
N ALA A 26 26.99 -21.40 12.31
CA ALA A 26 26.12 -21.02 11.20
C ALA A 26 26.34 -19.53 10.89
N PRO A 27 26.36 -19.13 9.60
CA PRO A 27 26.53 -17.74 9.24
C PRO A 27 25.45 -16.93 9.97
N THR A 28 25.90 -16.00 10.81
CA THR A 28 25.00 -15.10 11.54
C THR A 28 24.27 -14.26 10.49
N LEU A 29 22.99 -14.58 10.24
CA LEU A 29 22.11 -13.73 9.50
C LEU A 29 22.23 -12.32 10.08
N ARG A 30 22.48 -11.32 9.22
CA ARG A 30 22.47 -9.91 9.61
C ARG A 30 21.22 -9.66 10.45
N GLU A 31 21.39 -9.09 11.64
CA GLU A 31 20.26 -8.86 12.54
C GLU A 31 19.28 -7.88 11.89
N ILE A 32 18.12 -8.39 11.44
CA ILE A 32 17.09 -7.62 10.79
C ILE A 32 16.17 -7.08 11.89
N THR A 33 15.95 -5.77 11.91
CA THR A 33 15.01 -5.10 12.82
C THR A 33 13.84 -4.48 12.04
N VAL A 34 12.72 -4.30 12.67
CA VAL A 34 11.53 -3.58 12.18
C VAL A 34 11.15 -2.50 13.16
N SER A 35 10.63 -1.40 12.62
CA SER A 35 10.16 -0.28 13.44
C SER A 35 8.83 -0.63 14.08
N THR A 36 8.78 -0.55 15.39
CA THR A 36 7.54 -0.64 16.18
C THR A 36 7.27 0.71 16.82
N PRO A 37 6.08 0.97 17.37
CA PRO A 37 5.83 2.18 18.13
C PRO A 37 6.83 2.38 19.29
N ARG A 38 7.46 1.30 19.78
CA ARG A 38 8.43 1.31 20.87
C ARG A 38 9.89 1.53 20.43
N GLY A 39 10.16 1.49 19.13
CA GLY A 39 11.50 1.53 18.54
C GLY A 39 11.74 0.34 17.60
N GLU A 40 13.00 0.01 17.37
CA GLU A 40 13.36 -1.14 16.54
C GLU A 40 13.24 -2.46 17.32
N ALA A 41 12.67 -3.47 16.66
CA ALA A 41 12.55 -4.82 17.19
C ALA A 41 12.86 -5.83 16.07
N ARG A 42 13.34 -7.02 16.43
CA ARG A 42 13.49 -8.09 15.43
C ARG A 42 12.10 -8.57 15.00
N PRO A 43 11.84 -8.83 13.72
CA PRO A 43 10.55 -9.37 13.26
C PRO A 43 10.09 -10.60 14.02
N PHE A 44 11.06 -11.43 14.45
CA PHE A 44 10.84 -12.62 15.26
C PHE A 44 10.26 -12.31 16.65
N ASP A 45 10.59 -11.17 17.23
CA ASP A 45 10.18 -10.77 18.59
C ASP A 45 8.85 -10.00 18.62
N VAL A 46 8.38 -9.53 17.48
CA VAL A 46 7.09 -8.83 17.37
C VAL A 46 5.94 -9.84 17.45
N PRO A 47 4.98 -9.69 18.38
CA PRO A 47 3.86 -10.61 18.53
C PRO A 47 2.71 -10.29 17.54
N GLY A 48 2.99 -10.40 16.27
CA GLY A 48 2.08 -10.11 15.15
C GLY A 48 2.74 -10.39 13.81
N SER A 49 1.96 -10.34 12.75
CA SER A 49 2.42 -10.52 11.38
C SER A 49 3.14 -9.25 10.91
N VAL A 50 4.46 -9.31 10.77
CA VAL A 50 5.32 -8.24 10.26
C VAL A 50 6.34 -8.81 9.31
N ASP A 51 6.51 -8.13 8.17
CA ASP A 51 7.50 -8.45 7.15
C ASP A 51 8.35 -7.23 6.84
N ARG A 52 9.58 -7.48 6.42
CA ARG A 52 10.52 -6.48 5.95
C ARG A 52 11.08 -6.92 4.60
N VAL A 53 11.08 -6.01 3.65
CA VAL A 53 11.68 -6.17 2.32
C VAL A 53 12.79 -5.15 2.19
N GLU A 54 14.00 -5.60 1.91
CA GLU A 54 15.18 -4.74 1.82
C GLU A 54 15.16 -3.93 0.50
N GLY A 55 15.63 -2.68 0.57
CA GLY A 55 15.72 -1.81 -0.61
C GLY A 55 16.65 -2.37 -1.69
N SER A 56 17.72 -3.07 -1.31
CA SER A 56 18.60 -3.77 -2.24
C SER A 56 17.83 -4.86 -3.02
N GLU A 57 16.95 -5.61 -2.36
CA GLU A 57 16.10 -6.63 -2.97
C GLU A 57 15.03 -5.99 -3.88
N MET A 58 14.49 -4.84 -3.46
CA MET A 58 13.52 -4.09 -4.26
C MET A 58 14.09 -3.58 -5.58
N ARG A 59 15.40 -3.34 -5.64
CA ARG A 59 16.11 -2.85 -6.83
C ARG A 59 16.80 -3.94 -7.65
N ASP A 60 16.97 -5.15 -7.10
CA ASP A 60 17.71 -6.23 -7.76
C ASP A 60 16.94 -6.74 -8.99
N ALA A 61 17.53 -6.57 -10.18
CA ALA A 61 16.97 -6.94 -11.49
C ALA A 61 15.53 -6.41 -11.71
N ARG A 62 15.24 -5.17 -11.33
CA ARG A 62 13.92 -4.53 -11.45
C ARG A 62 14.03 -3.12 -12.02
N LEU A 63 12.94 -2.65 -12.62
CA LEU A 63 12.84 -1.28 -13.14
C LEU A 63 12.84 -0.25 -11.98
N GLY A 64 12.24 -0.61 -10.84
CA GLY A 64 12.23 0.20 -9.61
C GLY A 64 11.28 1.41 -9.68
N VAL A 65 10.11 1.25 -10.29
CA VAL A 65 9.09 2.29 -10.39
C VAL A 65 7.95 2.07 -9.41
N ASN A 66 7.48 0.83 -9.25
CA ASN A 66 6.30 0.50 -8.48
C ASN A 66 6.57 -0.54 -7.39
N LEU A 67 5.93 -0.40 -6.22
CA LEU A 67 5.97 -1.39 -5.14
C LEU A 67 5.52 -2.80 -5.55
N SER A 68 4.65 -2.90 -6.58
CA SER A 68 4.19 -4.19 -7.12
C SER A 68 5.30 -5.05 -7.72
N GLU A 69 6.45 -4.47 -8.00
CA GLU A 69 7.60 -5.20 -8.57
C GLU A 69 8.27 -6.12 -7.52
N SER A 70 8.18 -5.79 -6.23
CA SER A 70 8.97 -6.44 -5.17
C SER A 70 8.17 -7.00 -4.00
N LEU A 71 6.96 -6.49 -3.71
CA LEU A 71 6.22 -6.86 -2.52
C LEU A 71 5.43 -8.19 -2.63
N GLY A 72 5.62 -8.96 -3.69
CA GLY A 72 4.99 -10.29 -3.82
C GLY A 72 5.43 -11.31 -2.76
N THR A 73 6.56 -11.07 -2.10
CA THR A 73 7.12 -11.91 -1.02
C THR A 73 6.34 -11.83 0.29
N VAL A 74 5.42 -10.86 0.42
CA VAL A 74 4.67 -10.60 1.67
C VAL A 74 3.32 -11.28 1.61
N PRO A 75 3.05 -12.31 2.42
CA PRO A 75 1.74 -12.96 2.44
C PRO A 75 0.67 -12.01 2.99
N GLY A 76 -0.58 -12.18 2.55
CA GLY A 76 -1.69 -11.31 2.94
C GLY A 76 -1.72 -9.94 2.27
N LEU A 77 -0.64 -9.56 1.58
CA LEU A 77 -0.54 -8.33 0.80
C LEU A 77 -0.77 -8.64 -0.69
N GLN A 78 -1.75 -8.00 -1.29
CA GLN A 78 -1.99 -8.04 -2.73
C GLN A 78 -1.72 -6.66 -3.31
N VAL A 79 -0.68 -6.56 -4.15
CA VAL A 79 -0.32 -5.34 -4.88
C VAL A 79 -0.41 -5.63 -6.37
N GLN A 80 -1.45 -5.07 -7.00
CA GLN A 80 -1.70 -5.28 -8.42
C GLN A 80 -1.18 -4.08 -9.23
N ASN A 81 -0.36 -4.37 -10.23
CA ASN A 81 0.07 -3.38 -11.19
C ASN A 81 -1.03 -3.19 -12.24
N ARG A 82 -1.60 -2.01 -12.30
CA ARG A 82 -2.68 -1.67 -13.21
C ARG A 82 -2.21 -1.42 -14.65
N GLN A 83 -0.90 -1.30 -14.87
CA GLN A 83 -0.31 -0.82 -16.11
C GLN A 83 -0.91 0.53 -16.58
N ASN A 84 -1.28 1.33 -15.59
CA ASN A 84 -1.94 2.61 -15.70
C ASN A 84 -1.36 3.53 -14.63
N TYR A 85 -0.48 4.43 -15.03
CA TYR A 85 0.23 5.33 -14.12
C TYR A 85 -0.59 6.58 -13.73
N ALA A 86 -1.74 6.79 -14.37
CA ALA A 86 -2.71 7.80 -13.94
C ALA A 86 -3.40 7.41 -12.62
N GLN A 87 -3.37 6.12 -12.27
CA GLN A 87 -3.98 5.61 -11.05
C GLN A 87 -2.93 5.05 -10.09
N ASP A 88 -3.16 5.17 -8.78
CA ASP A 88 -2.34 4.49 -7.78
C ASP A 88 -2.47 2.96 -7.91
N LEU A 89 -1.46 2.23 -7.42
CA LEU A 89 -1.51 0.77 -7.34
C LEU A 89 -2.76 0.32 -6.57
N GLN A 90 -3.37 -0.77 -7.02
CA GLN A 90 -4.39 -1.43 -6.22
C GLN A 90 -3.70 -2.25 -5.13
N LEU A 91 -3.72 -1.73 -3.90
CA LEU A 91 -3.05 -2.31 -2.74
C LEU A 91 -4.10 -2.71 -1.71
N SER A 92 -4.08 -3.98 -1.31
CA SER A 92 -4.92 -4.49 -0.24
C SER A 92 -4.15 -5.40 0.71
N ILE A 93 -4.49 -5.33 1.99
CA ILE A 93 -3.95 -6.20 3.03
C ILE A 93 -5.11 -6.99 3.64
N ARG A 94 -5.07 -8.33 3.55
CA ARG A 94 -6.14 -9.21 4.03
C ARG A 94 -7.51 -8.82 3.50
N GLY A 95 -7.55 -8.32 2.25
CA GLY A 95 -8.75 -7.87 1.56
C GLY A 95 -9.26 -6.47 1.97
N PHE A 96 -8.65 -5.81 2.95
CA PHE A 96 -8.91 -4.39 3.19
C PHE A 96 -8.21 -3.54 2.12
N GLY A 97 -8.92 -2.58 1.57
CA GLY A 97 -8.46 -1.77 0.43
C GLY A 97 -8.90 -2.28 -0.94
N ALA A 98 -9.35 -3.52 -1.07
CA ALA A 98 -9.74 -4.11 -2.37
C ALA A 98 -10.90 -3.36 -3.06
N ARG A 99 -11.82 -2.75 -2.28
CA ARG A 99 -12.91 -1.93 -2.82
C ARG A 99 -12.44 -0.65 -3.51
N SER A 100 -11.23 -0.22 -3.23
CA SER A 100 -10.70 1.04 -3.75
C SER A 100 -10.29 0.87 -5.21
N THR A 101 -11.02 1.49 -6.09
CA THR A 101 -10.67 1.55 -7.51
C THR A 101 -9.65 2.65 -7.81
N PHE A 102 -9.57 3.69 -6.94
CA PHE A 102 -8.72 4.87 -7.14
C PHE A 102 -8.12 5.32 -5.81
N GLY A 103 -6.79 5.27 -5.70
CA GLY A 103 -6.04 5.48 -4.45
C GLY A 103 -6.08 4.25 -3.54
N VAL A 104 -5.35 4.30 -2.43
CA VAL A 104 -5.30 3.24 -1.42
C VAL A 104 -6.27 3.55 -0.28
N ARG A 105 -7.01 2.56 0.19
CA ARG A 105 -7.96 2.64 1.30
C ARG A 105 -7.67 1.54 2.31
N GLY A 106 -8.04 1.74 3.57
CA GLY A 106 -7.96 0.71 4.60
C GLY A 106 -6.54 0.24 4.96
N VAL A 107 -5.51 0.81 4.32
CA VAL A 107 -4.09 0.58 4.58
C VAL A 107 -3.41 1.92 4.82
N ARG A 108 -2.70 2.05 5.93
CA ARG A 108 -1.95 3.26 6.26
C ARG A 108 -0.56 3.20 5.65
N LEU A 109 -0.17 4.25 4.93
CA LEU A 109 1.13 4.37 4.27
C LEU A 109 1.96 5.45 4.96
N TYR A 110 3.26 5.19 5.14
CA TYR A 110 4.24 6.13 5.66
C TYR A 110 5.52 6.12 4.83
N VAL A 111 6.18 7.27 4.74
CA VAL A 111 7.55 7.40 4.24
C VAL A 111 8.36 8.15 5.29
N ASP A 112 9.40 7.54 5.85
CA ASP A 112 10.22 8.06 6.95
C ASP A 112 9.40 8.55 8.17
N GLY A 113 8.29 7.88 8.44
CA GLY A 113 7.36 8.22 9.51
C GLY A 113 6.34 9.31 9.16
N ILE A 114 6.47 9.96 8.00
CA ILE A 114 5.51 10.97 7.52
C ILE A 114 4.36 10.23 6.82
N PRO A 115 3.09 10.51 7.14
CA PRO A 115 1.96 9.88 6.48
C PRO A 115 1.93 10.17 4.97
N ALA A 116 1.96 9.12 4.14
CA ALA A 116 1.58 9.16 2.72
C ALA A 116 0.06 8.89 2.54
N THR A 117 -0.61 8.53 3.63
CA THR A 117 -2.07 8.49 3.72
C THR A 117 -2.54 9.84 4.26
N LEU A 118 -3.40 10.51 3.50
CA LEU A 118 -3.99 11.79 3.88
C LEU A 118 -4.92 11.64 5.10
N PRO A 119 -5.24 12.72 5.81
CA PRO A 119 -6.08 12.70 7.00
C PRO A 119 -7.47 12.08 6.80
N ASP A 120 -8.01 12.10 5.57
CA ASP A 120 -9.28 11.45 5.22
C ASP A 120 -9.19 9.92 5.06
N GLY A 121 -7.99 9.33 5.19
CA GLY A 121 -7.76 7.89 5.02
C GLY A 121 -7.38 7.47 3.59
N GLN A 122 -7.27 8.39 2.64
CA GLN A 122 -6.83 8.08 1.28
C GLN A 122 -5.30 7.99 1.20
N GLY A 123 -4.76 6.81 0.91
CA GLY A 123 -3.34 6.59 0.69
C GLY A 123 -2.90 6.89 -0.74
N GLN A 124 -1.63 7.27 -0.90
CA GLN A 124 -0.96 7.59 -2.16
C GLN A 124 0.35 6.82 -2.24
N THR A 125 0.63 6.18 -3.36
CA THR A 125 1.89 5.46 -3.60
C THR A 125 2.84 6.22 -4.52
N SER A 126 2.37 7.29 -5.14
CA SER A 126 3.08 8.04 -6.16
C SER A 126 4.33 8.77 -5.66
N ASN A 127 4.40 9.11 -4.38
CA ASN A 127 5.54 9.78 -3.74
C ASN A 127 6.60 8.82 -3.16
N ILE A 128 6.45 7.51 -3.36
CA ILE A 128 7.43 6.52 -2.91
C ILE A 128 8.53 6.38 -3.96
N ASP A 129 9.78 6.67 -3.56
CA ASP A 129 10.97 6.47 -4.39
C ASP A 129 11.69 5.18 -4.00
N ILE A 130 11.62 4.17 -4.86
CA ILE A 130 12.31 2.89 -4.67
C ILE A 130 13.82 3.06 -4.80
N GLY A 131 14.28 4.07 -5.56
CA GLY A 131 15.71 4.35 -5.76
C GLY A 131 16.46 4.66 -4.48
N SER A 132 15.82 5.34 -3.54
CA SER A 132 16.37 5.71 -2.23
C SER A 132 15.84 4.88 -1.06
N ALA A 133 14.94 3.92 -1.30
CA ALA A 133 14.40 3.09 -0.22
C ALA A 133 15.47 2.18 0.38
N ASP A 134 15.63 2.23 1.70
CA ASP A 134 16.42 1.27 2.49
C ASP A 134 15.62 -0.01 2.70
N ARG A 135 14.36 0.13 3.09
CA ARG A 135 13.47 -0.99 3.36
C ARG A 135 11.99 -0.60 3.30
N VAL A 136 11.15 -1.59 3.15
CA VAL A 136 9.71 -1.48 3.37
C VAL A 136 9.31 -2.46 4.46
N GLU A 137 8.57 -1.98 5.44
CA GLU A 137 8.01 -2.78 6.53
C GLU A 137 6.50 -2.84 6.41
N ILE A 138 5.94 -4.04 6.51
CA ILE A 138 4.52 -4.29 6.39
C ILE A 138 4.01 -4.91 7.69
N LEU A 139 3.19 -4.17 8.43
CA LEU A 139 2.52 -4.63 9.63
C LEU A 139 1.08 -4.98 9.31
N ARG A 140 0.67 -6.21 9.62
CA ARG A 140 -0.69 -6.73 9.38
C ARG A 140 -1.36 -7.11 10.69
N GLY A 141 -2.70 -7.18 10.67
CA GLY A 141 -3.48 -7.64 11.82
C GLY A 141 -3.72 -6.58 12.89
N PRO A 142 -4.06 -7.01 14.13
CA PRO A 142 -4.63 -6.15 15.16
C PRO A 142 -3.81 -4.91 15.53
N PHE A 143 -2.48 -5.00 15.54
CA PHE A 143 -1.60 -3.89 15.93
C PHE A 143 -1.60 -2.71 14.97
N SER A 144 -2.09 -2.89 13.73
CA SER A 144 -2.27 -1.78 12.78
C SER A 144 -3.20 -0.69 13.31
N ALA A 145 -4.10 -1.03 14.23
CA ALA A 145 -5.02 -0.11 14.89
C ALA A 145 -4.31 1.03 15.64
N LEU A 146 -3.08 0.80 16.12
CA LEU A 146 -2.29 1.83 16.80
C LEU A 146 -1.77 2.93 15.86
N TYR A 147 -1.89 2.74 14.56
CA TYR A 147 -1.55 3.75 13.54
C TYR A 147 -2.74 4.60 13.09
N GLY A 148 -3.94 4.35 13.63
CA GLY A 148 -5.14 5.18 13.44
C GLY A 148 -6.08 4.63 12.38
N ASN A 149 -6.64 5.53 11.56
CA ASN A 149 -7.66 5.25 10.53
C ASN A 149 -7.16 4.22 9.48
N SER A 150 -7.17 2.93 9.84
CA SER A 150 -6.74 1.80 9.02
C SER A 150 -7.31 0.49 9.58
N SER A 151 -7.75 -0.39 8.70
CA SER A 151 -8.34 -1.68 9.05
C SER A 151 -7.47 -2.87 8.64
N GLY A 152 -6.72 -2.75 7.55
CA GLY A 152 -5.96 -3.86 6.97
C GLY A 152 -4.54 -3.99 7.49
N GLY A 153 -3.84 -2.87 7.60
CA GLY A 153 -2.43 -2.89 7.93
C GLY A 153 -1.74 -1.56 7.71
N VAL A 154 -0.43 -1.59 7.87
CA VAL A 154 0.46 -0.45 7.70
C VAL A 154 1.61 -0.84 6.78
N VAL A 155 1.94 0.02 5.82
CA VAL A 155 3.14 -0.07 4.99
C VAL A 155 4.02 1.13 5.31
N GLN A 156 5.23 0.89 5.78
CA GLN A 156 6.20 1.91 6.11
C GLN A 156 7.40 1.78 5.18
N VAL A 157 7.70 2.83 4.44
CA VAL A 157 8.89 2.94 3.60
C VAL A 157 9.90 3.78 4.35
N PHE A 158 11.12 3.28 4.49
CA PHE A 158 12.24 4.01 5.04
C PHE A 158 13.25 4.27 3.94
N THR A 159 13.69 5.52 3.80
CA THR A 159 14.77 5.86 2.88
C THR A 159 16.13 5.65 3.54
N GLU A 160 17.16 5.40 2.71
CA GLU A 160 18.51 5.17 3.17
C GLU A 160 19.02 6.36 4.03
N GLU A 161 19.72 6.06 5.10
CA GLU A 161 20.55 7.04 5.80
C GLU A 161 21.93 7.08 5.13
N GLY A 162 22.54 8.25 5.08
CA GLY A 162 23.89 8.38 4.53
C GLY A 162 24.92 7.73 5.46
N GLU A 163 25.68 6.80 4.94
CA GLU A 163 26.72 6.09 5.69
C GLU A 163 28.06 6.13 4.96
N GLY A 164 29.17 6.21 5.72
CA GLY A 164 30.52 6.14 5.21
C GLY A 164 30.91 7.28 4.26
N PRO A 165 31.94 7.08 3.41
CA PRO A 165 32.39 8.06 2.45
C PRO A 165 31.31 8.43 1.42
N PRO A 166 31.30 9.67 0.91
CA PRO A 166 30.37 10.07 -0.13
C PRO A 166 30.39 9.12 -1.32
N THR A 167 29.22 8.71 -1.76
CA THR A 167 29.03 7.81 -2.91
C THR A 167 28.03 8.42 -3.87
N LEU A 168 28.41 8.61 -5.13
CA LEU A 168 27.53 9.08 -6.21
C LEU A 168 27.23 7.92 -7.15
N GLY A 169 25.97 7.56 -7.24
CA GLY A 169 25.46 6.49 -8.11
C GLY A 169 24.60 7.01 -9.25
N PHE A 170 24.67 6.32 -10.39
CA PHE A 170 23.80 6.51 -11.54
C PHE A 170 23.19 5.17 -11.93
N SER A 171 21.95 5.19 -12.39
CA SER A 171 21.25 4.02 -12.89
C SER A 171 20.46 4.36 -14.14
N ALA A 172 20.41 3.41 -15.08
CA ALA A 172 19.57 3.48 -16.26
C ALA A 172 18.97 2.11 -16.53
N ALA A 173 17.71 2.08 -16.93
CA ALA A 173 17.03 0.87 -17.37
C ALA A 173 16.12 1.18 -18.55
N GLY A 174 16.06 0.25 -19.52
CA GLY A 174 15.13 0.25 -20.63
C GLY A 174 14.30 -1.02 -20.62
N SER A 175 13.04 -0.92 -20.99
CA SER A 175 12.10 -2.03 -20.99
C SER A 175 11.22 -2.00 -22.23
N SER A 176 10.43 -3.06 -22.45
CA SER A 176 9.43 -3.11 -23.51
C SER A 176 8.49 -1.91 -23.46
N PHE A 177 7.83 -1.59 -24.57
CA PHE A 177 6.80 -0.54 -24.69
C PHE A 177 7.32 0.90 -24.52
N GLY A 178 8.49 1.20 -25.08
CA GLY A 178 9.13 2.53 -24.99
C GLY A 178 9.49 2.93 -23.57
N THR A 179 9.52 1.99 -22.64
CA THR A 179 9.74 2.28 -21.21
C THR A 179 11.21 2.46 -20.91
N TRP A 180 11.55 3.53 -20.18
CA TRP A 180 12.87 3.74 -19.63
C TRP A 180 12.84 4.47 -18.30
N ARG A 181 13.88 4.28 -17.50
CA ARG A 181 14.12 5.00 -16.25
C ARG A 181 15.59 5.36 -16.14
N VAL A 182 15.87 6.60 -15.73
CA VAL A 182 17.20 7.05 -15.32
C VAL A 182 17.13 7.61 -13.91
N GLY A 183 18.21 7.45 -13.15
CA GLY A 183 18.25 7.93 -11.77
C GLY A 183 19.67 8.23 -11.32
N SER A 184 19.79 9.13 -10.35
CA SER A 184 21.03 9.43 -9.63
C SER A 184 20.78 9.41 -8.13
N LYS A 185 21.78 9.03 -7.36
CA LYS A 185 21.74 9.02 -5.89
C LYS A 185 23.10 9.42 -5.33
N LEU A 186 23.11 10.39 -4.42
CA LEU A 186 24.26 10.80 -3.64
C LEU A 186 23.98 10.48 -2.18
N GLY A 187 24.85 9.71 -1.52
CA GLY A 187 24.73 9.40 -0.11
C GLY A 187 26.08 9.39 0.56
N GLY A 188 26.11 9.64 1.87
CA GLY A 188 27.33 9.62 2.66
C GLY A 188 27.18 10.31 4.01
N SER A 189 28.25 10.30 4.80
CA SER A 189 28.29 11.01 6.07
C SER A 189 29.63 11.75 6.22
N SER A 190 29.58 12.89 6.90
CA SER A 190 30.77 13.69 7.23
C SER A 190 30.58 14.34 8.59
N GLY A 191 31.35 13.93 9.58
CA GLY A 191 31.24 14.40 10.96
C GLY A 191 29.87 14.10 11.55
N ALA A 192 29.13 15.14 11.93
CA ALA A 192 27.81 15.03 12.53
C ALA A 192 26.65 14.97 11.50
N VAL A 193 26.93 15.07 10.22
CA VAL A 193 25.93 15.13 9.15
C VAL A 193 25.92 13.86 8.33
N ASP A 194 24.77 13.28 8.14
CA ASP A 194 24.50 12.23 7.17
C ASP A 194 23.48 12.73 6.12
N TYR A 195 23.58 12.23 4.88
CA TYR A 195 22.71 12.68 3.80
C TYR A 195 22.49 11.61 2.74
N THR A 196 21.27 11.59 2.20
CA THR A 196 20.91 10.84 0.99
C THR A 196 20.04 11.73 0.12
N LEU A 197 20.48 11.96 -1.12
CA LEU A 197 19.75 12.72 -2.13
C LEU A 197 19.53 11.81 -3.34
N SER A 198 18.33 11.76 -3.87
CA SER A 198 18.03 10.98 -5.07
C SER A 198 17.12 11.77 -6.01
N ALA A 199 17.30 11.52 -7.31
CA ALA A 199 16.44 12.02 -8.37
C ALA A 199 16.29 10.97 -9.45
N SER A 200 15.07 10.79 -9.96
CA SER A 200 14.85 9.92 -11.10
C SER A 200 13.75 10.42 -12.03
N ARG A 201 13.89 10.05 -13.30
CA ARG A 201 12.88 10.25 -14.34
C ARG A 201 12.52 8.91 -14.96
N PHE A 202 11.24 8.70 -15.14
CA PHE A 202 10.63 7.54 -15.76
C PHE A 202 9.74 7.99 -16.90
N HIS A 203 9.77 7.24 -17.99
CA HIS A 203 8.89 7.40 -19.15
C HIS A 203 8.41 6.05 -19.65
N THR A 204 7.22 5.98 -20.22
CA THR A 204 6.69 4.83 -20.95
C THR A 204 5.69 5.29 -22.00
N ASP A 205 5.72 4.66 -23.19
CA ASP A 205 4.63 4.80 -24.16
C ASP A 205 3.40 4.00 -23.74
N GLY A 206 3.59 3.07 -22.79
CA GLY A 206 2.56 2.19 -22.27
C GLY A 206 2.30 0.94 -23.11
N TRP A 207 1.82 -0.11 -22.46
CA TRP A 207 1.46 -1.35 -23.14
C TRP A 207 0.12 -1.26 -23.88
N ARG A 208 -0.85 -0.56 -23.29
CA ARG A 208 -2.15 -0.28 -23.89
C ARG A 208 -2.10 1.01 -24.72
N GLU A 209 -3.03 1.15 -25.65
CA GLU A 209 -3.31 2.44 -26.27
C GLU A 209 -3.67 3.46 -25.20
N HIS A 210 -3.33 4.71 -25.38
CA HIS A 210 -3.61 5.81 -24.45
C HIS A 210 -3.19 5.53 -23.00
N SER A 211 -1.96 5.02 -22.80
CA SER A 211 -1.41 4.69 -21.48
C SER A 211 0.02 5.19 -21.25
N ALA A 212 0.44 6.18 -22.03
CA ALA A 212 1.74 6.82 -21.88
C ALA A 212 1.83 7.57 -20.55
N ALA A 213 3.03 7.60 -19.96
CA ALA A 213 3.26 8.30 -18.72
C ALA A 213 4.68 8.82 -18.58
N ASP A 214 4.80 9.97 -17.93
CA ASP A 214 6.03 10.57 -17.43
C ASP A 214 5.95 10.75 -15.93
N ARG A 215 7.06 10.44 -15.22
CA ARG A 215 7.17 10.67 -13.78
C ARG A 215 8.55 11.18 -13.44
N GLU A 216 8.59 12.27 -12.67
CA GLU A 216 9.80 12.80 -12.03
C GLU A 216 9.64 12.71 -10.52
N ILE A 217 10.65 12.21 -9.82
CA ILE A 217 10.66 12.12 -8.37
C ILE A 217 12.01 12.53 -7.83
N GLN A 218 12.01 13.30 -6.75
CA GLN A 218 13.19 13.76 -6.03
C GLN A 218 12.96 13.54 -4.54
N ASN A 219 13.98 13.01 -3.87
CA ASN A 219 13.98 12.84 -2.42
C ASN A 219 15.29 13.34 -1.83
N GLY A 220 15.18 13.86 -0.62
CA GLY A 220 16.33 14.21 0.20
C GLY A 220 16.07 13.86 1.65
N LYS A 221 17.10 13.29 2.30
CA LYS A 221 17.13 13.03 3.73
C LYS A 221 18.45 13.54 4.28
N LEU A 222 18.39 14.39 5.29
CA LEU A 222 19.54 14.98 5.97
C LEU A 222 19.43 14.70 7.46
N GLY A 223 20.41 14.05 8.04
CA GLY A 223 20.53 13.78 9.47
C GLY A 223 21.61 14.66 10.09
N PHE A 224 21.33 15.20 11.27
CA PHE A 224 22.25 15.99 12.06
C PHE A 224 22.33 15.40 13.47
N ARG A 225 23.50 14.97 13.90
CA ARG A 225 23.79 14.56 15.29
C ARG A 225 24.29 15.77 16.05
N LEU A 226 23.57 16.17 17.10
CA LEU A 226 23.90 17.30 17.92
C LEU A 226 24.81 16.88 19.10
N ASP A 227 25.54 17.85 19.68
CA ASP A 227 26.52 17.58 20.74
C ASP A 227 25.92 16.98 22.01
N ASP A 228 24.63 17.23 22.26
CA ASP A 228 23.87 16.65 23.39
C ASP A 228 23.36 15.21 23.11
N GLY A 229 23.75 14.61 22.00
CA GLY A 229 23.34 13.27 21.59
C GLY A 229 21.94 13.20 20.98
N SER A 230 21.28 14.33 20.74
CA SER A 230 20.02 14.37 20.01
C SER A 230 20.25 14.26 18.48
N LYS A 231 19.23 13.80 17.75
CA LYS A 231 19.23 13.70 16.28
C LYS A 231 18.13 14.58 15.71
N LEU A 232 18.49 15.37 14.71
CA LEU A 232 17.56 16.10 13.88
C LEU A 232 17.60 15.50 12.48
N MET A 233 16.43 15.19 11.91
CA MET A 233 16.30 14.61 10.57
C MET A 233 15.36 15.46 9.74
N LEU A 234 15.81 15.92 8.58
CA LEU A 234 15.03 16.64 7.58
C LEU A 234 14.77 15.71 6.39
N VAL A 235 13.53 15.61 5.96
CA VAL A 235 13.11 14.81 4.80
C VAL A 235 12.37 15.72 3.82
N PHE A 236 12.75 15.66 2.56
CA PHE A 236 12.11 16.36 1.44
C PHE A 236 11.68 15.35 0.38
N ASN A 237 10.51 15.59 -0.22
CA ASN A 237 10.03 14.83 -1.36
C ASN A 237 9.33 15.76 -2.36
N SER A 238 9.61 15.57 -3.66
CA SER A 238 8.91 16.20 -4.78
C SER A 238 8.57 15.17 -5.83
N VAL A 239 7.35 15.21 -6.34
CA VAL A 239 6.91 14.34 -7.44
C VAL A 239 6.09 15.12 -8.45
N HIS A 240 6.36 14.88 -9.74
CA HIS A 240 5.53 15.30 -10.87
C HIS A 240 5.16 14.07 -11.70
N ILE A 241 3.88 13.93 -12.04
CA ILE A 241 3.37 12.87 -12.90
C ILE A 241 2.41 13.46 -13.92
N TYR A 242 2.63 13.11 -15.18
CA TYR A 242 1.63 13.21 -16.24
C TYR A 242 1.37 11.82 -16.79
N ALA A 243 0.13 11.38 -16.85
CA ALA A 243 -0.20 10.04 -17.34
C ALA A 243 -1.57 10.00 -18.02
N GLN A 244 -1.62 9.33 -19.16
CA GLN A 244 -2.84 8.95 -19.83
C GLN A 244 -3.52 7.78 -19.08
N ASP A 245 -4.85 7.76 -19.06
CA ASP A 245 -5.64 6.74 -18.39
C ASP A 245 -6.38 5.89 -19.43
N PRO A 246 -5.94 4.65 -19.72
CA PRO A 246 -6.56 3.79 -20.75
C PRO A 246 -7.93 3.27 -20.35
N LEU A 247 -8.39 3.51 -19.11
CA LEU A 247 -9.61 2.97 -18.52
C LEU A 247 -9.65 1.43 -18.48
N GLY A 248 -10.65 0.86 -17.85
CA GLY A 248 -10.92 -0.58 -17.89
C GLY A 248 -11.57 -1.04 -19.19
N LEU A 249 -11.58 -2.34 -19.43
CA LEU A 249 -12.23 -3.01 -20.54
C LEU A 249 -13.40 -3.89 -20.05
N SER A 250 -14.46 -4.02 -20.84
CA SER A 250 -15.44 -5.08 -20.67
C SER A 250 -14.86 -6.44 -21.06
N ALA A 251 -15.55 -7.53 -20.73
CA ALA A 251 -15.13 -8.88 -21.12
C ALA A 251 -15.03 -9.02 -22.64
N GLU A 252 -15.96 -8.44 -23.37
CA GLU A 252 -15.99 -8.44 -24.84
C GLU A 252 -14.83 -7.62 -25.42
N GLN A 253 -14.62 -6.39 -24.95
CA GLN A 253 -13.52 -5.54 -25.37
C GLN A 253 -12.17 -6.21 -25.10
N TYR A 254 -12.00 -6.83 -23.92
CA TYR A 254 -10.79 -7.59 -23.58
C TYR A 254 -10.56 -8.79 -24.50
N ALA A 255 -11.64 -9.46 -24.90
CA ALA A 255 -11.54 -10.59 -25.82
C ALA A 255 -11.08 -10.15 -27.22
N LEU A 256 -11.64 -9.05 -27.74
CA LEU A 256 -11.36 -8.51 -29.06
C LEU A 256 -9.99 -7.82 -29.14
N ASN A 257 -9.74 -6.84 -28.30
CA ASN A 257 -8.48 -6.09 -28.27
C ASN A 257 -8.08 -5.72 -26.83
N PRO A 258 -7.21 -6.49 -26.16
CA PRO A 258 -6.77 -6.20 -24.78
C PRO A 258 -5.95 -4.91 -24.66
N ARG A 259 -5.48 -4.35 -25.77
CA ARG A 259 -4.73 -3.08 -25.81
C ARG A 259 -5.61 -1.87 -26.08
N GLY A 260 -6.84 -2.07 -26.54
CA GLY A 260 -7.74 -1.00 -26.98
C GLY A 260 -8.09 0.00 -25.87
N ALA A 261 -8.25 1.26 -26.27
CA ALA A 261 -8.61 2.37 -25.38
C ALA A 261 -9.46 3.44 -26.09
N ASP A 262 -10.39 3.04 -26.96
CA ASP A 262 -11.17 3.95 -27.83
C ASP A 262 -11.83 5.08 -27.06
N LEU A 263 -12.53 4.76 -25.96
CA LEU A 263 -13.22 5.75 -25.14
C LEU A 263 -12.23 6.68 -24.45
N ALA A 264 -11.11 6.15 -23.97
CA ALA A 264 -10.06 6.92 -23.34
C ALA A 264 -9.44 7.92 -24.33
N THR A 265 -9.18 7.48 -25.54
CA THR A 265 -8.66 8.33 -26.64
C THR A 265 -9.68 9.41 -27.03
N GLN A 266 -10.98 9.05 -27.12
CA GLN A 266 -12.04 9.99 -27.47
C GLN A 266 -12.16 11.14 -26.45
N PHE A 267 -12.01 10.86 -25.15
CA PHE A 267 -12.12 11.83 -24.08
C PHE A 267 -10.76 12.36 -23.59
N ASP A 268 -9.68 11.93 -24.20
CA ASP A 268 -8.31 12.22 -23.78
C ASP A 268 -8.15 12.10 -22.25
N THR A 269 -8.56 10.95 -21.71
CA THR A 269 -8.55 10.70 -20.26
C THR A 269 -7.12 10.66 -19.75
N ARG A 270 -6.82 11.51 -18.76
CA ARG A 270 -5.48 11.70 -18.25
C ARG A 270 -5.48 12.27 -16.85
N LYS A 271 -4.33 12.21 -16.19
CA LYS A 271 -4.14 12.77 -14.86
C LYS A 271 -2.78 13.42 -14.73
N THR A 272 -2.75 14.60 -14.14
CA THR A 272 -1.54 15.29 -13.71
C THR A 272 -1.52 15.38 -12.20
N VAL A 273 -0.36 15.11 -11.60
CA VAL A 273 -0.15 15.19 -10.16
C VAL A 273 1.15 15.93 -9.88
N ASP A 274 1.08 16.95 -9.03
CA ASP A 274 2.23 17.64 -8.46
C ASP A 274 2.17 17.56 -6.95
N GLN A 275 3.27 17.16 -6.32
CA GLN A 275 3.35 17.11 -4.86
C GLN A 275 4.73 17.57 -4.39
N GLN A 276 4.73 18.33 -3.29
CA GLN A 276 5.93 18.66 -2.53
C GLN A 276 5.66 18.49 -1.04
N GLN A 277 6.62 17.92 -0.33
CA GLN A 277 6.50 17.62 1.10
C GLN A 277 7.82 17.84 1.80
N LEU A 278 7.72 18.36 3.01
CA LEU A 278 8.84 18.53 3.93
C LEU A 278 8.46 17.95 5.30
N GLY A 279 9.40 17.30 5.95
CA GLY A 279 9.25 16.80 7.31
C GLY A 279 10.50 17.02 8.14
N LEU A 280 10.32 17.26 9.42
CA LEU A 280 11.36 17.44 10.41
C LEU A 280 11.08 16.51 11.59
N THR A 281 12.07 15.68 11.92
CA THR A 281 12.01 14.81 13.11
C THR A 281 13.14 15.20 14.06
N TYR A 282 12.79 15.45 15.32
CA TYR A 282 13.73 15.64 16.42
C TYR A 282 13.60 14.47 17.40
N GLU A 283 14.73 13.85 17.71
CA GLU A 283 14.82 12.74 18.66
C GLU A 283 15.83 13.09 19.74
N ARG A 284 15.42 12.94 21.00
CA ARG A 284 16.29 13.19 22.14
C ARG A 284 16.10 12.13 23.21
N ARG A 285 17.22 11.60 23.69
CA ARG A 285 17.24 10.82 24.92
C ARG A 285 17.14 11.80 26.11
N ILE A 286 16.09 11.69 26.92
CA ILE A 286 15.87 12.56 28.09
C ILE A 286 16.78 12.10 29.24
N ASP A 287 16.82 10.78 29.44
CA ASP A 287 17.65 10.10 30.42
C ASP A 287 18.03 8.70 29.93
N ALA A 288 18.66 7.87 30.79
CA ALA A 288 19.08 6.51 30.44
C ALA A 288 17.90 5.56 30.08
N ARG A 289 16.67 5.93 30.45
CA ARG A 289 15.48 5.08 30.32
C ARG A 289 14.41 5.66 29.41
N SER A 290 14.47 6.94 29.07
CA SER A 290 13.39 7.61 28.33
C SER A 290 13.89 8.44 27.17
N ALA A 291 13.09 8.51 26.12
CA ALA A 291 13.33 9.29 24.92
C ALA A 291 12.08 10.02 24.46
N LEU A 292 12.27 11.17 23.84
CA LEU A 292 11.25 11.98 23.19
C LEU A 292 11.52 12.01 21.69
N ARG A 293 10.46 11.85 20.89
CA ARG A 293 10.48 12.06 19.44
C ARG A 293 9.35 13.01 19.08
N LEU A 294 9.70 14.08 18.36
CA LEU A 294 8.77 15.01 17.76
C LEU A 294 8.96 14.99 16.24
N MET A 295 7.93 14.71 15.50
CA MET A 295 7.91 14.82 14.04
C MET A 295 6.87 15.87 13.64
N VAL A 296 7.25 16.78 12.75
CA VAL A 296 6.37 17.80 12.15
C VAL A 296 6.52 17.72 10.65
N TYR A 297 5.43 17.81 9.92
CA TYR A 297 5.46 17.77 8.46
C TYR A 297 4.42 18.68 7.82
N GLY A 298 4.66 19.06 6.57
CA GLY A 298 3.70 19.77 5.74
C GLY A 298 3.97 19.54 4.26
N GLY A 299 2.96 19.69 3.44
CA GLY A 299 3.07 19.52 2.00
C GLY A 299 1.88 20.06 1.25
N GLN A 300 2.07 20.15 -0.06
CA GLN A 300 1.05 20.54 -1.03
C GLN A 300 0.92 19.45 -2.08
N ARG A 301 -0.30 19.23 -2.56
CA ARG A 301 -0.59 18.30 -3.66
C ARG A 301 -1.69 18.85 -4.54
N SER A 302 -1.41 19.00 -5.83
CA SER A 302 -2.41 19.24 -6.85
C SER A 302 -2.70 17.98 -7.65
N THR A 303 -3.93 17.86 -8.15
CA THR A 303 -4.35 16.76 -9.01
C THR A 303 -5.39 17.25 -9.98
N VAL A 304 -5.09 17.18 -11.27
CA VAL A 304 -6.06 17.45 -12.33
C VAL A 304 -6.33 16.17 -13.10
N GLN A 305 -7.60 15.75 -13.20
CA GLN A 305 -7.98 14.52 -13.88
C GLN A 305 -9.14 14.75 -14.84
N PHE A 306 -8.93 14.37 -16.10
CA PHE A 306 -9.94 14.32 -17.15
C PHE A 306 -10.54 12.92 -17.22
N GLN A 307 -11.85 12.84 -17.13
CA GLN A 307 -12.62 11.59 -17.09
C GLN A 307 -13.44 11.39 -18.36
N SER A 308 -13.85 10.16 -18.66
CA SER A 308 -14.70 9.82 -19.82
C SER A 308 -16.20 9.99 -19.51
N ILE A 309 -16.58 11.13 -18.91
CA ILE A 309 -18.00 11.40 -18.59
C ILE A 309 -18.72 11.91 -19.84
N PRO A 310 -19.79 11.23 -20.32
CA PRO A 310 -20.54 11.69 -21.48
C PRO A 310 -21.13 13.10 -21.25
N PRO A 311 -21.13 14.01 -22.25
CA PRO A 311 -21.73 15.32 -22.13
C PRO A 311 -23.21 15.28 -21.73
N SER A 312 -23.98 14.29 -22.21
CA SER A 312 -25.39 14.08 -21.86
C SER A 312 -25.60 13.89 -20.35
N ALA A 313 -24.72 13.16 -19.66
CA ALA A 313 -24.76 12.98 -18.21
C ALA A 313 -24.53 14.31 -17.47
N GLN A 314 -23.76 15.21 -18.06
CA GLN A 314 -23.42 16.52 -17.51
C GLN A 314 -24.48 17.61 -17.82
N SER A 315 -25.56 17.29 -18.50
CA SER A 315 -26.67 18.21 -18.75
C SER A 315 -27.42 18.60 -17.48
N SER A 316 -27.44 17.73 -16.47
CA SER A 316 -28.01 18.05 -15.16
C SER A 316 -27.25 19.19 -14.48
N PRO A 317 -27.91 20.25 -13.98
CA PRO A 317 -27.24 21.35 -13.27
C PRO A 317 -26.55 20.90 -11.96
N LEU A 318 -26.95 19.78 -11.38
CA LEU A 318 -26.35 19.19 -10.17
C LEU A 318 -25.14 18.27 -10.48
N HIS A 319 -24.81 18.08 -11.76
CA HIS A 319 -23.68 17.23 -12.13
C HIS A 319 -22.36 18.01 -12.01
N ALA A 320 -21.37 17.50 -11.24
CA ALA A 320 -20.11 18.18 -10.94
C ALA A 320 -19.06 18.20 -12.09
N GLY A 321 -19.45 17.86 -13.33
CA GLY A 321 -18.55 17.88 -14.50
C GLY A 321 -17.77 16.58 -14.70
N GLY A 322 -16.89 16.55 -15.68
CA GLY A 322 -16.02 15.44 -16.06
C GLY A 322 -14.52 15.73 -15.88
N VAL A 323 -14.18 16.92 -15.42
CA VAL A 323 -12.82 17.29 -14.99
C VAL A 323 -12.84 17.49 -13.47
N ILE A 324 -11.90 16.88 -12.77
CA ILE A 324 -11.67 17.07 -11.33
C ILE A 324 -10.36 17.85 -11.17
N ASP A 325 -10.41 18.95 -10.42
CA ASP A 325 -9.25 19.75 -10.03
C ASP A 325 -9.22 19.86 -8.50
N LEU A 326 -8.14 19.36 -7.91
CA LEU A 326 -7.93 19.30 -6.46
C LEU A 326 -6.64 20.04 -6.11
N ALA A 327 -6.74 21.07 -5.28
CA ALA A 327 -5.60 21.71 -4.64
C ALA A 327 -5.66 21.39 -3.14
N ARG A 328 -4.59 20.77 -2.60
CA ARG A 328 -4.52 20.29 -1.24
C ARG A 328 -3.31 20.83 -0.51
N ASP A 329 -3.54 21.37 0.69
CA ASP A 329 -2.51 21.64 1.69
C ASP A 329 -2.72 20.69 2.85
N TYR A 330 -1.67 20.02 3.30
CA TYR A 330 -1.74 19.09 4.41
C TYR A 330 -0.52 19.20 5.32
N GLY A 331 -0.69 18.80 6.57
CA GLY A 331 0.39 18.78 7.53
C GLY A 331 -0.04 18.20 8.86
N GLY A 332 0.92 18.00 9.75
CA GLY A 332 0.65 17.44 11.05
C GLY A 332 1.87 17.35 11.94
N LEU A 333 1.65 16.72 13.09
CA LEU A 333 2.69 16.42 14.06
C LEU A 333 2.43 15.05 14.73
N ASP A 334 3.51 14.37 15.11
CA ASP A 334 3.49 13.21 16.02
C ASP A 334 4.48 13.46 17.15
N LEU A 335 3.95 13.53 18.36
CA LEU A 335 4.73 13.62 19.60
C LEU A 335 4.70 12.27 20.30
N ARG A 336 5.87 11.71 20.58
CA ARG A 336 6.00 10.39 21.20
C ARG A 336 7.02 10.44 22.33
N TRP A 337 6.61 9.94 23.48
CA TRP A 337 7.48 9.63 24.60
C TRP A 337 7.57 8.12 24.78
N SER A 338 8.78 7.61 24.95
CA SER A 338 9.05 6.20 25.21
C SER A 338 9.88 6.04 26.47
N ALA A 339 9.61 4.98 27.25
CA ALA A 339 10.33 4.70 28.47
C ALA A 339 10.51 3.20 28.70
N ASN A 340 11.75 2.82 29.10
CA ASN A 340 12.11 1.47 29.52
C ASN A 340 12.05 1.41 31.04
N LEU A 341 11.02 0.76 31.56
CA LEU A 341 10.67 0.71 32.98
C LEU A 341 10.79 -0.72 33.53
N GLN A 342 10.45 -0.87 34.78
CA GLN A 342 10.24 -2.17 35.43
C GLN A 342 8.84 -2.21 36.07
N LEU A 343 8.15 -3.33 35.90
CA LEU A 343 6.88 -3.62 36.53
C LEU A 343 6.99 -4.99 37.21
N ALA A 344 6.81 -5.03 38.53
CA ALA A 344 7.04 -6.25 39.35
C ALA A 344 8.43 -6.89 39.06
N ASP A 345 9.48 -6.07 39.10
CA ASP A 345 10.89 -6.45 38.86
C ASP A 345 11.16 -7.07 37.47
N ARG A 346 10.27 -6.84 36.52
CA ARG A 346 10.39 -7.36 35.14
C ARG A 346 10.39 -6.21 34.13
N PRO A 347 11.06 -6.36 32.98
CA PRO A 347 11.12 -5.34 31.94
C PRO A 347 9.73 -4.94 31.45
N PHE A 348 9.49 -3.64 31.42
CA PHE A 348 8.26 -3.03 30.93
C PHE A 348 8.58 -1.81 30.07
N ASP A 349 8.27 -1.88 28.78
CA ASP A 349 8.43 -0.77 27.86
C ASP A 349 7.09 -0.05 27.72
N LEU A 350 7.10 1.27 27.79
CA LEU A 350 5.92 2.12 27.67
C LEU A 350 6.13 3.16 26.58
N VAL A 351 5.10 3.36 25.76
CA VAL A 351 5.03 4.45 24.77
C VAL A 351 3.72 5.19 24.96
N ALA A 352 3.78 6.52 25.00
CA ALA A 352 2.62 7.39 24.94
C ALA A 352 2.84 8.46 23.88
N GLY A 353 1.79 8.82 23.15
CA GLY A 353 1.91 9.79 22.09
C GLY A 353 0.62 10.45 21.69
N LEU A 354 0.77 11.51 20.88
CA LEU A 354 -0.30 12.30 20.31
C LEU A 354 0.01 12.58 18.83
N ALA A 355 -0.88 12.13 17.95
CA ALA A 355 -0.81 12.45 16.53
C ALA A 355 -1.89 13.46 16.15
N TYR A 356 -1.52 14.47 15.38
CA TYR A 356 -2.42 15.46 14.81
C TYR A 356 -2.14 15.60 13.32
N ASP A 357 -3.18 15.47 12.50
CA ASP A 357 -3.12 15.65 11.05
C ASP A 357 -4.21 16.62 10.59
N ASN A 358 -3.92 17.45 9.61
CA ASN A 358 -4.85 18.38 8.98
C ASN A 358 -4.71 18.36 7.46
N LEU A 359 -5.84 18.40 6.77
CA LEU A 359 -5.96 18.54 5.31
C LEU A 359 -6.92 19.68 5.01
N ARG A 360 -6.53 20.57 4.11
CA ARG A 360 -7.41 21.53 3.43
C ARG A 360 -7.40 21.24 1.95
N GLU A 361 -8.57 21.11 1.36
CA GLU A 361 -8.74 20.80 -0.06
C GLU A 361 -9.67 21.86 -0.67
N GLN A 362 -9.22 22.50 -1.76
CA GLN A 362 -10.12 23.12 -2.70
C GLN A 362 -10.43 22.10 -3.79
N ARG A 363 -11.69 21.78 -3.96
CA ARG A 363 -12.18 20.86 -4.97
C ARG A 363 -13.03 21.59 -5.97
N ARG A 364 -12.57 21.62 -7.24
CA ARG A 364 -13.33 22.16 -8.37
C ARG A 364 -13.71 21.04 -9.34
N GLY A 365 -14.83 21.19 -10.00
CA GLY A 365 -15.29 20.29 -11.05
C GLY A 365 -15.71 21.10 -12.27
N PHE A 366 -15.30 20.65 -13.46
CA PHE A 366 -15.62 21.33 -14.72
C PHE A 366 -16.22 20.32 -15.72
N GLU A 367 -16.98 20.81 -16.69
CA GLU A 367 -17.33 20.02 -17.86
C GLU A 367 -16.06 19.55 -18.57
N ASN A 368 -16.08 18.36 -19.17
CA ASN A 368 -14.95 17.84 -19.97
C ASN A 368 -15.17 18.05 -21.47
N PHE A 369 -15.95 19.08 -21.84
CA PHE A 369 -16.27 19.42 -23.23
C PHE A 369 -16.53 20.91 -23.37
N LEU A 370 -16.41 21.42 -24.62
CA LEU A 370 -16.89 22.73 -25.02
C LEU A 370 -18.17 22.61 -25.87
N GLY A 371 -18.98 23.65 -25.88
CA GLY A 371 -20.24 23.70 -26.63
C GLY A 371 -21.46 23.28 -25.80
N ARG A 372 -22.45 22.68 -26.47
CA ARG A 372 -23.68 22.19 -25.82
C ARG A 372 -23.54 20.67 -25.55
N ALA A 373 -24.13 20.19 -24.47
CA ALA A 373 -24.12 18.76 -24.15
C ALA A 373 -24.70 17.87 -25.26
N ALA A 374 -25.69 18.35 -25.99
CA ALA A 374 -26.29 17.64 -27.14
C ALA A 374 -25.45 17.71 -28.41
N ALA A 375 -24.53 18.70 -28.55
CA ALA A 375 -23.66 18.89 -29.70
C ALA A 375 -22.33 19.49 -29.22
N PRO A 376 -21.44 18.67 -28.60
CA PRO A 376 -20.15 19.16 -28.13
C PRO A 376 -19.23 19.51 -29.33
N MET A 377 -18.55 20.63 -29.24
CA MET A 377 -17.56 21.09 -30.24
C MET A 377 -16.21 20.42 -30.01
N ALA A 378 -15.86 20.10 -28.77
CA ALA A 378 -14.63 19.41 -28.39
C ALA A 378 -14.88 18.58 -27.13
N LEU A 379 -14.21 17.42 -27.05
CA LEU A 379 -14.18 16.54 -25.87
C LEU A 379 -12.76 16.53 -25.26
N GLY A 380 -12.62 16.12 -24.00
CA GLY A 380 -11.34 16.02 -23.32
C GLY A 380 -10.68 17.37 -22.99
N VAL A 381 -11.47 18.44 -22.94
CA VAL A 381 -11.05 19.81 -22.65
C VAL A 381 -11.82 20.36 -21.45
N GLU A 382 -11.20 21.28 -20.72
CA GLU A 382 -11.85 21.95 -19.60
C GLU A 382 -12.95 22.89 -20.10
N GLY A 383 -14.17 22.68 -19.62
CA GLY A 383 -15.34 23.49 -19.94
C GLY A 383 -15.79 24.36 -18.77
N ARG A 384 -17.10 24.49 -18.57
CA ARG A 384 -17.68 25.36 -17.55
C ARG A 384 -17.49 24.78 -16.15
N LEU A 385 -17.31 25.68 -15.15
CA LEU A 385 -17.31 25.30 -13.74
C LEU A 385 -18.66 24.70 -13.34
N ARG A 386 -18.62 23.61 -12.57
CA ARG A 386 -19.78 22.82 -12.14
C ARG A 386 -19.77 22.50 -10.65
N ARG A 387 -18.65 22.68 -9.97
CA ARG A 387 -18.44 22.45 -8.54
C ARG A 387 -17.29 23.33 -8.03
N ASP A 388 -17.45 23.93 -6.86
CA ASP A 388 -16.36 24.59 -6.11
C ASP A 388 -16.64 24.41 -4.62
N GLU A 389 -15.75 23.72 -3.91
CA GLU A 389 -15.90 23.41 -2.49
C GLU A 389 -14.55 23.60 -1.78
N ARG A 390 -14.63 24.03 -0.53
CA ARG A 390 -13.51 23.99 0.39
C ARG A 390 -13.77 22.94 1.45
N ASN A 391 -12.99 21.86 1.42
CA ASN A 391 -13.07 20.74 2.34
C ASN A 391 -11.95 20.84 3.37
N GLU A 392 -12.23 20.43 4.61
CA GLU A 392 -11.23 20.31 5.67
C GLU A 392 -11.42 18.99 6.42
N VAL A 393 -10.29 18.31 6.70
CA VAL A 393 -10.27 17.11 7.53
C VAL A 393 -9.22 17.30 8.63
N ARG A 394 -9.60 17.01 9.89
CA ARG A 394 -8.71 17.09 11.05
C ARG A 394 -8.78 15.81 11.85
N ASN A 395 -7.61 15.29 12.23
CA ASN A 395 -7.47 14.12 13.10
C ASN A 395 -6.75 14.56 14.38
N LEU A 396 -7.16 14.00 15.52
CA LEU A 396 -6.45 14.16 16.79
C LEU A 396 -6.54 12.84 17.55
N ASP A 397 -5.42 12.15 17.64
CA ASP A 397 -5.36 10.76 18.04
C ASP A 397 -4.33 10.55 19.16
N PRO A 398 -4.71 10.61 20.45
CA PRO A 398 -3.87 10.13 21.55
C PRO A 398 -3.78 8.60 21.55
N TYR A 399 -2.59 8.08 21.91
CA TYR A 399 -2.34 6.65 22.01
C TYR A 399 -1.38 6.31 23.14
N VAL A 400 -1.50 5.08 23.65
CA VAL A 400 -0.57 4.48 24.61
C VAL A 400 -0.42 3.00 24.33
N GLN A 401 0.80 2.48 24.49
CA GLN A 401 1.14 1.07 24.35
C GLN A 401 2.17 0.67 25.38
N GLY A 402 1.99 -0.52 25.97
CA GLY A 402 2.96 -1.15 26.85
C GLY A 402 3.34 -2.55 26.39
N SER A 403 4.56 -2.97 26.73
CA SER A 403 5.04 -4.33 26.55
C SER A 403 5.69 -4.79 27.85
N TRP A 404 5.17 -5.87 28.41
CA TRP A 404 5.59 -6.40 29.69
C TRP A 404 6.06 -7.85 29.57
N ARG A 405 7.35 -8.08 29.81
CA ARG A 405 7.88 -9.44 29.96
C ARG A 405 7.64 -9.91 31.39
N PHE A 406 6.44 -10.42 31.67
CA PHE A 406 6.05 -10.82 33.03
C PHE A 406 6.64 -12.18 33.47
N ALA A 407 7.17 -12.97 32.53
CA ALA A 407 7.95 -14.17 32.78
C ALA A 407 9.02 -14.35 31.70
N ASP A 408 9.98 -15.24 31.90
CA ASP A 408 11.13 -15.39 30.99
C ASP A 408 10.72 -15.73 29.57
N ALA A 409 9.69 -16.58 29.41
CA ALA A 409 9.18 -17.01 28.12
C ALA A 409 7.93 -16.21 27.66
N TRP A 410 7.37 -15.31 28.46
CA TRP A 410 6.08 -14.70 28.19
C TRP A 410 6.17 -13.17 28.14
N THR A 411 5.60 -12.61 27.09
CA THR A 411 5.47 -11.16 26.91
C THR A 411 4.02 -10.82 26.61
N LEU A 412 3.45 -9.88 27.36
CA LEU A 412 2.15 -9.27 27.11
C LEU A 412 2.38 -7.90 26.46
N GLU A 413 1.75 -7.65 25.33
CA GLU A 413 1.66 -6.32 24.75
C GLU A 413 0.20 -5.85 24.76
N ALA A 414 -0.03 -4.61 25.14
CA ALA A 414 -1.36 -4.01 25.09
C ALA A 414 -1.24 -2.53 24.71
N GLY A 415 -2.24 -2.04 23.99
CA GLY A 415 -2.28 -0.64 23.61
C GLY A 415 -3.70 -0.18 23.33
N VAL A 416 -3.86 1.13 23.33
CA VAL A 416 -5.11 1.77 22.96
C VAL A 416 -4.82 3.07 22.24
N ARG A 417 -5.57 3.33 21.16
CA ARG A 417 -5.61 4.61 20.46
C ARG A 417 -7.05 5.14 20.45
N ARG A 418 -7.22 6.42 20.68
CA ARG A 418 -8.48 7.09 20.46
C ARG A 418 -8.37 7.85 19.14
N SER A 419 -9.06 7.39 18.11
CA SER A 419 -9.09 8.09 16.83
C SER A 419 -10.30 9.02 16.77
N ASN A 420 -10.07 10.30 16.38
CA ASN A 420 -11.10 11.31 16.21
C ASN A 420 -10.85 12.02 14.88
N VAL A 421 -11.80 11.90 13.95
CA VAL A 421 -11.72 12.48 12.61
C VAL A 421 -12.91 13.41 12.40
N ARG A 422 -12.63 14.64 12.01
CA ARG A 422 -13.67 15.63 11.69
C ARG A 422 -13.55 16.05 10.24
N PHE A 423 -14.66 15.98 9.52
CA PHE A 423 -14.84 16.49 8.17
C PHE A 423 -15.70 17.74 8.20
N SER A 424 -15.37 18.72 7.37
CA SER A 424 -16.23 19.86 7.05
C SER A 424 -16.08 20.21 5.58
N SER A 425 -17.19 20.61 4.95
CA SER A 425 -17.25 21.11 3.59
C SER A 425 -17.99 22.43 3.58
N HIS A 426 -17.46 23.40 2.83
CA HIS A 426 -18.10 24.67 2.55
C HIS A 426 -18.29 24.79 1.04
N ASP A 427 -19.54 24.78 0.60
CA ASP A 427 -19.93 24.96 -0.80
C ASP A 427 -19.75 26.42 -1.23
N ARG A 428 -19.18 26.62 -2.41
CA ARG A 428 -18.90 27.91 -3.03
C ARG A 428 -19.52 28.04 -4.43
N TYR A 429 -20.20 26.97 -4.89
CA TYR A 429 -20.86 26.93 -6.18
C TYR A 429 -22.39 26.85 -5.98
N ILE A 430 -22.99 27.95 -5.52
CA ILE A 430 -24.43 28.05 -5.27
C ILE A 430 -25.07 28.76 -6.46
N LEU A 431 -25.71 28.00 -7.36
CA LEU A 431 -26.27 28.54 -8.60
C LEU A 431 -27.54 27.76 -9.04
N GLY A 432 -28.66 28.47 -9.22
CA GLY A 432 -29.90 27.88 -9.68
C GLY A 432 -30.45 26.80 -8.74
N PRO A 433 -30.63 25.55 -9.22
CA PRO A 433 -31.12 24.46 -8.38
C PRO A 433 -30.03 23.89 -7.45
N ASN A 434 -28.75 24.20 -7.66
CA ASN A 434 -27.65 23.85 -6.78
C ASN A 434 -27.63 24.79 -5.59
N ARG A 435 -28.20 24.34 -4.48
CA ARG A 435 -28.30 25.09 -3.22
C ARG A 435 -27.04 24.89 -2.40
N ASP A 436 -26.89 25.68 -1.34
CA ASP A 436 -25.83 25.51 -0.34
C ASP A 436 -25.95 24.10 0.29
N ASP A 437 -24.95 23.27 0.04
CA ASP A 437 -24.83 21.90 0.55
C ASP A 437 -23.64 21.72 1.53
N SER A 438 -23.19 22.84 2.12
CA SER A 438 -22.18 22.85 3.18
C SER A 438 -22.58 21.95 4.35
N GLY A 439 -21.60 21.31 5.00
CA GLY A 439 -21.91 20.42 6.11
C GLY A 439 -20.67 19.89 6.83
N SER A 440 -20.88 19.05 7.82
CA SER A 440 -19.79 18.42 8.58
C SER A 440 -20.18 17.06 9.14
N ALA A 441 -19.19 16.19 9.33
CA ALA A 441 -19.32 14.91 10.03
C ALA A 441 -18.19 14.73 11.03
N ARG A 442 -18.46 13.93 12.07
CA ARG A 442 -17.47 13.56 13.09
C ARG A 442 -17.53 12.06 13.31
N TYR A 443 -16.37 11.44 13.25
CA TYR A 443 -16.20 10.02 13.52
C TYR A 443 -15.19 9.84 14.66
N GLY A 444 -15.46 8.90 15.55
CA GLY A 444 -14.51 8.63 16.63
C GLY A 444 -14.69 7.23 17.19
N LYS A 445 -13.56 6.53 17.39
CA LYS A 445 -13.53 5.19 17.97
C LYS A 445 -12.32 5.02 18.89
N THR A 446 -12.52 4.22 19.93
CA THR A 446 -11.43 3.71 20.78
C THR A 446 -11.02 2.35 20.25
N LEU A 447 -9.72 2.18 20.01
CA LEU A 447 -9.11 1.07 19.30
C LEU A 447 -8.15 0.34 20.26
N PRO A 448 -8.67 -0.58 21.10
CA PRO A 448 -7.82 -1.43 21.93
C PRO A 448 -7.18 -2.53 21.12
N VAL A 449 -5.95 -2.92 21.49
CA VAL A 449 -5.23 -4.07 20.99
C VAL A 449 -4.48 -4.74 22.12
N ALA A 450 -4.39 -6.07 22.06
CA ALA A 450 -3.58 -6.85 22.98
C ALA A 450 -2.98 -8.05 22.26
N SER A 451 -1.81 -8.51 22.70
CA SER A 451 -1.16 -9.73 22.24
C SER A 451 -0.41 -10.40 23.37
N LEU A 452 -0.40 -11.71 23.35
CA LEU A 452 0.39 -12.56 24.21
C LEU A 452 1.38 -13.34 23.37
N ARG A 453 2.68 -13.27 23.71
CA ARG A 453 3.76 -14.01 23.05
C ARG A 453 4.34 -15.03 24.02
N TYR A 454 4.53 -16.25 23.54
CA TYR A 454 5.22 -17.33 24.24
C TYR A 454 6.46 -17.76 23.46
N GLN A 455 7.63 -17.61 24.07
CA GLN A 455 8.90 -18.09 23.54
C GLN A 455 9.10 -19.55 23.97
N ALA A 456 8.67 -20.50 23.13
CA ALA A 456 8.73 -21.92 23.44
C ALA A 456 10.16 -22.46 23.46
N THR A 457 11.01 -22.00 22.52
CA THR A 457 12.46 -22.25 22.46
C THR A 457 13.16 -20.99 21.90
N PRO A 458 14.49 -20.86 21.95
CA PRO A 458 15.20 -19.75 21.29
C PRO A 458 14.88 -19.58 19.80
N GLY A 459 14.48 -20.67 19.12
CA GLY A 459 14.12 -20.69 17.71
C GLY A 459 12.62 -20.72 17.43
N LEU A 460 11.72 -20.78 18.43
CA LEU A 460 10.27 -20.90 18.22
C LEU A 460 9.50 -19.94 19.13
N ALA A 461 8.77 -19.03 18.51
CA ALA A 461 7.84 -18.11 19.18
C ALA A 461 6.41 -18.35 18.69
N LEU A 462 5.47 -18.43 19.62
CA LEU A 462 4.03 -18.48 19.37
C LEU A 462 3.40 -17.18 19.85
N TYR A 463 2.32 -16.73 19.20
CA TYR A 463 1.60 -15.56 19.66
C TYR A 463 0.10 -15.66 19.38
N ALA A 464 -0.67 -14.91 20.16
CA ALA A 464 -2.08 -14.66 19.91
C ALA A 464 -2.34 -13.17 20.10
N SER A 465 -3.08 -12.56 19.20
CA SER A 465 -3.40 -11.14 19.24
C SER A 465 -4.87 -10.87 18.93
N ALA A 466 -5.41 -9.80 19.48
CA ALA A 466 -6.77 -9.34 19.23
C ALA A 466 -6.81 -7.81 19.26
N GLY A 467 -7.66 -7.21 18.42
CA GLY A 467 -7.80 -5.76 18.38
C GLY A 467 -9.01 -5.30 17.60
N ARG A 468 -9.26 -3.99 17.69
CA ARG A 468 -10.32 -3.30 16.97
C ARG A 468 -9.75 -2.30 16.00
N GLY A 469 -10.12 -2.41 14.72
CA GLY A 469 -9.80 -1.44 13.67
C GLY A 469 -10.98 -0.54 13.34
N PHE A 470 -10.70 0.56 12.66
CA PHE A 470 -11.67 1.59 12.32
C PHE A 470 -11.26 2.25 11.02
N GLU A 471 -12.24 2.51 10.15
CA GLU A 471 -12.03 3.13 8.84
C GLU A 471 -13.14 4.10 8.53
N THR A 472 -12.80 5.39 8.39
CA THR A 472 -13.77 6.41 7.98
C THR A 472 -14.01 6.37 6.48
N PRO A 473 -15.17 6.86 5.99
CA PRO A 473 -15.26 7.26 4.60
C PRO A 473 -14.18 8.31 4.28
N THR A 474 -13.70 8.30 3.04
CA THR A 474 -12.79 9.34 2.52
C THR A 474 -13.59 10.48 1.88
N LEU A 475 -12.95 11.63 1.60
CA LEU A 475 -13.59 12.71 0.85
C LEU A 475 -14.13 12.24 -0.50
N ASN A 476 -13.45 11.30 -1.17
CA ASN A 476 -13.94 10.71 -2.43
C ASN A 476 -15.19 9.84 -2.24
N GLU A 477 -15.28 9.07 -1.17
CA GLU A 477 -16.45 8.23 -0.88
C GLU A 477 -17.65 9.05 -0.40
N LEU A 478 -17.38 10.19 0.24
CA LEU A 478 -18.42 11.16 0.61
C LEU A 478 -18.90 12.01 -0.57
N SER A 479 -18.16 12.09 -1.67
CA SER A 479 -18.29 13.11 -2.72
C SER A 479 -19.62 13.20 -3.43
N TYR A 480 -20.42 12.13 -3.43
CA TYR A 480 -21.69 12.05 -4.15
C TYR A 480 -22.76 11.39 -3.30
N ARG A 481 -23.98 11.91 -3.42
CA ARG A 481 -25.17 11.39 -2.74
C ARG A 481 -26.01 10.56 -3.71
N ALA A 482 -26.58 9.47 -3.20
CA ALA A 482 -27.45 8.58 -4.01
C ALA A 482 -28.77 9.21 -4.41
N ASP A 483 -29.24 10.22 -3.68
CA ASP A 483 -30.46 10.99 -3.99
C ASP A 483 -30.27 12.00 -5.13
N GLY A 484 -29.04 12.12 -5.68
CA GLY A 484 -28.72 13.04 -6.77
C GLY A 484 -28.67 14.52 -6.37
N ILE A 485 -28.83 14.83 -5.09
CA ILE A 485 -28.63 16.17 -4.53
C ILE A 485 -27.12 16.45 -4.43
N GLY A 486 -26.69 17.69 -4.55
CA GLY A 486 -25.29 18.11 -4.37
C GLY A 486 -24.75 17.81 -2.97
N GLY A 487 -23.46 18.06 -2.78
CA GLY A 487 -22.76 17.96 -1.51
C GLY A 487 -22.24 16.57 -1.12
N LEU A 488 -21.63 16.54 0.06
CA LEU A 488 -21.03 15.32 0.61
C LEU A 488 -22.07 14.46 1.32
N ASN A 489 -21.95 13.14 1.20
CA ASN A 489 -22.80 12.17 1.88
C ASN A 489 -22.35 11.98 3.35
N PHE A 490 -22.64 12.94 4.20
CA PHE A 490 -22.31 12.89 5.63
C PHE A 490 -23.10 11.83 6.43
N GLY A 491 -24.10 11.17 5.83
CA GLY A 491 -24.83 10.05 6.44
C GLY A 491 -24.07 8.73 6.44
N LEU A 492 -23.01 8.62 5.62
CA LEU A 492 -22.19 7.41 5.55
C LEU A 492 -21.42 7.18 6.85
N GLN A 493 -21.57 5.96 7.41
CA GLN A 493 -20.95 5.59 8.68
C GLN A 493 -19.56 4.99 8.47
N PRO A 494 -18.65 5.10 9.46
CA PRO A 494 -17.37 4.44 9.41
C PRO A 494 -17.52 2.94 9.62
N SER A 495 -16.72 2.13 8.92
CA SER A 495 -16.61 0.70 9.23
C SER A 495 -15.77 0.43 10.46
N VAL A 496 -16.18 -0.57 11.24
CA VAL A 496 -15.49 -1.00 12.46
C VAL A 496 -15.26 -2.51 12.39
N ASN A 497 -14.02 -2.93 12.57
CA ASN A 497 -13.70 -4.35 12.60
C ASN A 497 -13.18 -4.80 13.97
N THR A 498 -13.29 -6.10 14.21
CA THR A 498 -12.60 -6.82 15.29
C THR A 498 -11.83 -7.95 14.64
N SER A 499 -10.53 -7.99 14.91
CA SER A 499 -9.61 -8.97 14.35
C SER A 499 -8.98 -9.78 15.46
N VAL A 500 -8.86 -11.08 15.25
CA VAL A 500 -8.10 -12.03 16.07
C VAL A 500 -7.12 -12.78 15.19
N GLU A 501 -5.95 -13.06 15.74
CA GLU A 501 -4.87 -13.74 15.04
C GLU A 501 -4.10 -14.64 15.99
N VAL A 502 -3.73 -15.84 15.53
CA VAL A 502 -2.76 -16.70 16.18
C VAL A 502 -1.66 -17.04 15.19
N GLY A 503 -0.42 -17.05 15.63
CA GLY A 503 0.70 -17.31 14.73
C GLY A 503 1.90 -17.94 15.40
N ALA A 504 2.80 -18.41 14.54
CA ALA A 504 4.06 -19.02 14.91
C ALA A 504 5.20 -18.45 14.06
N LYS A 505 6.36 -18.26 14.67
CA LYS A 505 7.61 -17.88 14.01
C LYS A 505 8.70 -18.85 14.40
N ALA A 506 9.31 -19.49 13.41
CA ALA A 506 10.34 -20.52 13.64
C ALA A 506 11.63 -20.19 12.90
N ARG A 507 12.73 -20.05 13.64
CA ARG A 507 14.09 -20.02 13.09
C ARG A 507 14.58 -21.45 12.98
N LEU A 508 14.66 -21.94 11.77
CA LEU A 508 15.13 -23.26 11.43
C LEU A 508 16.55 -23.17 10.86
N ALA A 509 17.27 -24.29 10.82
CA ALA A 509 18.56 -24.36 10.10
C ALA A 509 18.42 -23.94 8.61
N VAL A 510 17.21 -24.10 8.06
CA VAL A 510 16.85 -23.76 6.68
C VAL A 510 16.07 -22.43 6.58
N GLY A 511 16.30 -21.49 7.49
CA GLY A 511 15.74 -20.14 7.38
C GLY A 511 14.62 -19.81 8.37
N LEU A 512 13.92 -18.72 8.09
CA LEU A 512 12.80 -18.23 8.89
C LEU A 512 11.47 -18.65 8.27
N LEU A 513 10.67 -19.37 9.05
CA LEU A 513 9.31 -19.73 8.71
C LEU A 513 8.34 -18.94 9.59
N THR A 514 7.32 -18.33 8.99
CA THR A 514 6.24 -17.64 9.70
C THR A 514 4.89 -18.16 9.22
N ALA A 515 3.96 -18.39 10.14
CA ALA A 515 2.59 -18.81 9.84
C ALA A 515 1.61 -18.06 10.72
N ALA A 516 0.46 -17.67 10.16
CA ALA A 516 -0.62 -17.03 10.90
C ALA A 516 -1.99 -17.51 10.42
N LEU A 517 -2.91 -17.66 11.37
CA LEU A 517 -4.35 -17.85 11.15
C LEU A 517 -5.06 -16.64 11.71
N PHE A 518 -6.02 -16.09 10.96
CA PHE A 518 -6.75 -14.92 11.42
C PHE A 518 -8.22 -14.96 11.03
N GLU A 519 -9.02 -14.26 11.82
CA GLU A 519 -10.41 -13.95 11.55
C GLU A 519 -10.63 -12.46 11.78
N THR A 520 -11.31 -11.79 10.83
CA THR A 520 -11.74 -10.39 10.99
C THR A 520 -13.23 -10.26 10.66
N ARG A 521 -13.98 -9.71 11.59
CA ARG A 521 -15.41 -9.37 11.44
C ARG A 521 -15.56 -7.87 11.36
N THR A 522 -16.17 -7.37 10.31
CA THR A 522 -16.45 -5.94 10.10
C THR A 522 -17.95 -5.67 10.18
N ARG A 523 -18.32 -4.53 10.74
CA ARG A 523 -19.67 -3.95 10.72
C ARG A 523 -19.64 -2.67 9.91
N ASP A 524 -20.75 -2.34 9.28
CA ASP A 524 -20.92 -1.15 8.48
C ASP A 524 -19.85 -1.05 7.35
N GLU A 525 -19.56 -2.18 6.69
CA GLU A 525 -18.61 -2.21 5.57
C GLU A 525 -19.02 -1.18 4.52
N ILE A 526 -18.09 -0.31 4.10
CA ILE A 526 -18.35 0.68 3.06
C ILE A 526 -18.27 0.00 1.69
N VAL A 527 -19.34 0.09 0.92
CA VAL A 527 -19.45 -0.51 -0.43
C VAL A 527 -20.02 0.49 -1.42
N THR A 528 -19.82 0.22 -2.71
CA THR A 528 -20.44 1.01 -3.77
C THR A 528 -21.96 0.82 -3.74
N ASN A 529 -22.72 1.92 -3.74
CA ASN A 529 -24.17 1.90 -3.89
C ASN A 529 -24.55 1.98 -5.37
N THR A 530 -24.12 3.05 -6.05
CA THR A 530 -24.31 3.23 -7.50
C THR A 530 -22.98 3.60 -8.15
N ASN A 531 -22.84 3.28 -9.42
CA ASN A 531 -21.76 3.80 -10.25
C ASN A 531 -22.34 4.09 -11.65
N VAL A 532 -22.93 5.26 -11.82
CA VAL A 532 -23.63 5.66 -13.05
C VAL A 532 -23.12 7.02 -13.51
N GLY A 533 -22.92 7.18 -14.80
CA GLY A 533 -22.44 8.44 -15.38
C GLY A 533 -21.05 8.85 -14.88
N GLY A 534 -20.19 7.86 -14.56
CA GLY A 534 -18.86 8.08 -14.03
C GLY A 534 -18.80 8.56 -12.57
N ARG A 535 -19.89 8.38 -11.82
CA ARG A 535 -20.02 8.75 -10.41
C ARG A 535 -20.37 7.55 -9.56
N ALA A 536 -19.49 7.24 -8.63
CA ALA A 536 -19.76 6.25 -7.60
C ALA A 536 -20.35 6.93 -6.37
N THR A 537 -21.46 6.41 -5.86
CA THR A 537 -21.99 6.70 -4.54
C THR A 537 -21.75 5.49 -3.64
N PHE A 538 -21.68 5.72 -2.34
CA PHE A 538 -21.35 4.68 -1.38
C PHE A 538 -22.45 4.53 -0.32
N GLN A 539 -22.51 3.34 0.28
CA GLN A 539 -23.41 2.99 1.37
C GLN A 539 -22.70 2.05 2.35
N ASN A 540 -23.30 1.84 3.50
CA ASN A 540 -22.85 0.82 4.43
C ASN A 540 -23.61 -0.49 4.12
N ALA A 541 -22.90 -1.54 3.72
CA ALA A 541 -23.38 -2.90 3.72
C ALA A 541 -23.20 -3.49 5.12
N GLY A 542 -24.13 -4.22 5.67
CA GLY A 542 -24.11 -4.75 7.02
C GLY A 542 -22.76 -5.37 7.47
N ARG A 543 -22.76 -6.69 7.77
CA ARG A 543 -21.55 -7.36 8.29
C ARG A 543 -20.79 -8.08 7.19
N THR A 544 -19.46 -8.09 7.33
CA THR A 544 -18.55 -8.94 6.54
C THR A 544 -17.66 -9.77 7.44
N ARG A 545 -17.08 -10.83 6.88
CA ARG A 545 -16.10 -11.69 7.56
C ARG A 545 -14.97 -12.03 6.60
N ARG A 546 -13.78 -12.05 7.14
CA ARG A 546 -12.53 -12.44 6.47
C ARG A 546 -11.83 -13.48 7.31
N ASP A 547 -11.69 -14.68 6.80
CA ASP A 547 -10.95 -15.79 7.39
C ASP A 547 -9.72 -16.05 6.54
N GLY A 548 -8.56 -16.25 7.12
CA GLY A 548 -7.37 -16.50 6.33
C GLY A 548 -6.25 -17.23 7.03
N PHE A 549 -5.38 -17.78 6.19
CA PHE A 549 -4.12 -18.40 6.54
C PHE A 549 -3.00 -17.78 5.72
N GLU A 550 -1.91 -17.43 6.38
CA GLU A 550 -0.69 -16.88 5.78
C GLU A 550 0.51 -17.74 6.13
N LEU A 551 1.39 -17.96 5.16
CA LEU A 551 2.65 -18.67 5.32
C LEU A 551 3.73 -17.94 4.57
N ALA A 552 4.87 -17.67 5.21
CA ALA A 552 6.08 -17.21 4.53
C ALA A 552 7.29 -18.02 4.98
N TRP A 553 8.17 -18.30 4.04
CA TRP A 553 9.46 -18.93 4.29
C TRP A 553 10.55 -18.21 3.52
N GLN A 554 11.63 -17.88 4.22
CA GLN A 554 12.81 -17.20 3.67
C GLN A 554 14.06 -17.92 4.11
N HIS A 555 14.93 -18.21 3.16
CA HIS A 555 16.20 -18.89 3.39
C HIS A 555 17.28 -18.30 2.51
N GLU A 556 18.45 -18.05 3.09
CA GLU A 556 19.68 -17.70 2.39
C GLU A 556 20.79 -18.63 2.87
N THR A 557 21.46 -19.28 1.93
CA THR A 557 22.60 -20.17 2.22
C THR A 557 23.91 -19.37 2.27
N ALA A 558 24.96 -19.97 2.88
CA ALA A 558 26.31 -19.40 2.88
C ALA A 558 26.87 -19.19 1.44
N ASP A 559 26.42 -20.00 0.47
CA ASP A 559 26.79 -19.89 -0.95
C ASP A 559 25.91 -18.91 -1.73
N HIS A 560 25.17 -18.02 -1.03
CA HIS A 560 24.33 -16.97 -1.60
C HIS A 560 23.10 -17.43 -2.40
N TRP A 561 22.61 -18.66 -2.19
CA TRP A 561 21.32 -19.09 -2.68
C TRP A 561 20.22 -18.50 -1.82
N ARG A 562 19.26 -17.84 -2.46
CA ARG A 562 18.09 -17.23 -1.80
C ARG A 562 16.83 -17.93 -2.25
N THR A 563 16.00 -18.31 -1.30
CA THR A 563 14.67 -18.88 -1.55
C THR A 563 13.65 -18.09 -0.72
N GLN A 564 12.57 -17.68 -1.38
CA GLN A 564 11.44 -17.02 -0.71
C GLN A 564 10.15 -17.69 -1.16
N LEU A 565 9.25 -17.88 -0.23
CA LEU A 565 7.94 -18.47 -0.45
C LEU A 565 6.90 -17.67 0.34
N ALA A 566 5.82 -17.26 -0.31
CA ALA A 566 4.69 -16.64 0.35
C ALA A 566 3.39 -17.25 -0.18
N TYR A 567 2.52 -17.64 0.74
CA TYR A 567 1.21 -18.16 0.42
C TYR A 567 0.15 -17.53 1.30
N THR A 568 -0.98 -17.19 0.69
CA THR A 568 -2.15 -16.67 1.38
C THR A 568 -3.38 -17.44 0.91
N TRP A 569 -4.17 -17.90 1.86
CA TRP A 569 -5.56 -18.24 1.65
C TRP A 569 -6.45 -17.24 2.37
N LEU A 570 -7.45 -16.67 1.69
CA LEU A 570 -8.33 -15.63 2.21
C LEU A 570 -9.76 -15.82 1.71
N ASP A 571 -10.68 -16.20 2.60
CA ASP A 571 -12.11 -16.24 2.33
C ASP A 571 -12.78 -14.98 2.91
N ALA A 572 -13.15 -14.04 2.04
CA ALA A 572 -13.74 -12.75 2.40
C ALA A 572 -15.16 -12.65 1.84
N ARG A 573 -16.17 -12.54 2.74
CA ARG A 573 -17.58 -12.61 2.36
C ARG A 573 -18.47 -11.62 3.08
N TYR A 574 -19.54 -11.22 2.38
CA TYR A 574 -20.69 -10.55 2.98
C TYR A 574 -21.47 -11.52 3.86
N ARG A 575 -21.87 -11.08 5.04
CA ARG A 575 -22.68 -11.88 5.97
C ARG A 575 -24.16 -11.48 5.99
N ASP A 576 -24.46 -10.28 5.55
CA ASP A 576 -25.80 -9.75 5.39
C ASP A 576 -26.06 -9.49 3.90
N ALA A 577 -27.29 -9.71 3.46
CA ALA A 577 -27.73 -9.30 2.12
C ALA A 577 -27.97 -7.78 2.10
N PHE A 578 -27.67 -7.15 0.98
CA PHE A 578 -27.95 -5.73 0.75
C PHE A 578 -28.27 -5.49 -0.73
N CYS A 579 -28.67 -4.27 -1.08
CA CYS A 579 -28.94 -3.92 -2.46
C CYS A 579 -27.97 -2.88 -2.99
N SER A 580 -27.49 -3.10 -4.21
CA SER A 580 -26.65 -2.17 -4.96
C SER A 580 -27.17 -2.07 -6.40
N PRO A 581 -27.89 -0.96 -6.75
CA PRO A 581 -28.23 0.19 -5.92
C PRO A 581 -29.30 -0.08 -4.85
N SER A 582 -29.30 0.78 -3.82
CA SER A 582 -30.40 0.89 -2.86
C SER A 582 -31.33 2.05 -3.27
N PRO A 583 -32.68 1.91 -3.09
CA PRO A 583 -33.43 0.74 -2.56
C PRO A 583 -33.42 -0.47 -3.48
N CYS A 584 -33.82 -1.63 -2.94
CA CYS A 584 -33.85 -2.89 -3.67
C CYS A 584 -34.75 -2.82 -4.89
N GLY A 585 -34.26 -3.31 -5.99
CA GLY A 585 -34.99 -3.49 -7.26
C GLY A 585 -34.63 -4.84 -7.89
N THR A 586 -35.23 -5.11 -9.06
CA THR A 586 -34.90 -6.36 -9.78
C THR A 586 -33.41 -6.42 -10.13
N GLY A 587 -32.75 -7.51 -9.74
CA GLY A 587 -31.36 -7.76 -10.04
C GLY A 587 -30.33 -6.89 -9.26
N THR A 588 -30.78 -6.15 -8.22
CA THR A 588 -29.87 -5.31 -7.41
C THR A 588 -29.42 -5.95 -6.10
N THR A 589 -29.95 -7.12 -5.74
CA THR A 589 -29.62 -7.82 -4.50
C THR A 589 -28.23 -8.44 -4.56
N VAL A 590 -27.44 -8.11 -3.56
CA VAL A 590 -26.19 -8.80 -3.21
C VAL A 590 -26.53 -9.80 -2.11
N ALA A 591 -26.35 -11.08 -2.37
CA ALA A 591 -26.71 -12.14 -1.43
C ALA A 591 -25.69 -12.24 -0.28
N ALA A 592 -26.16 -12.61 0.91
CA ALA A 592 -25.26 -13.08 1.97
C ALA A 592 -24.49 -14.30 1.47
N GLY A 593 -23.17 -14.34 1.78
CA GLY A 593 -22.26 -15.37 1.28
C GLY A 593 -21.52 -15.00 0.00
N ASN A 594 -21.90 -13.95 -0.73
CA ASN A 594 -21.12 -13.45 -1.86
C ASN A 594 -19.72 -13.02 -1.40
N ARG A 595 -18.74 -13.26 -2.29
CA ARG A 595 -17.35 -12.82 -2.07
C ARG A 595 -17.23 -11.32 -2.19
N ILE A 596 -16.41 -10.71 -1.34
CA ILE A 596 -16.01 -9.31 -1.50
C ILE A 596 -15.14 -9.21 -2.75
N PRO A 597 -15.47 -8.33 -3.72
CA PRO A 597 -14.75 -8.25 -4.99
C PRO A 597 -13.34 -7.65 -4.82
N GLY A 598 -12.49 -7.85 -5.85
CA GLY A 598 -11.11 -7.36 -5.86
C GLY A 598 -10.11 -8.21 -5.07
N ILE A 599 -10.56 -9.34 -4.48
CA ILE A 599 -9.77 -10.22 -3.61
C ILE A 599 -9.59 -11.58 -4.28
N ALA A 600 -8.33 -12.04 -4.39
CA ALA A 600 -8.02 -13.42 -4.74
C ALA A 600 -8.12 -14.31 -3.49
N GLU A 601 -8.77 -15.46 -3.60
CA GLU A 601 -8.86 -16.43 -2.48
C GLU A 601 -7.51 -17.08 -2.20
N HIS A 602 -6.74 -17.35 -3.25
CA HIS A 602 -5.39 -17.92 -3.14
C HIS A 602 -4.40 -16.99 -3.83
N ALA A 603 -3.35 -16.62 -3.12
CA ALA A 603 -2.20 -15.91 -3.66
C ALA A 603 -0.93 -16.68 -3.33
N PHE A 604 -0.09 -16.90 -4.30
CA PHE A 604 1.17 -17.62 -4.18
C PHE A 604 2.30 -16.84 -4.85
N PHE A 605 3.43 -16.76 -4.17
CA PHE A 605 4.70 -16.27 -4.70
C PHE A 605 5.82 -17.22 -4.32
N ALA A 606 6.72 -17.48 -5.24
CA ALA A 606 7.97 -18.16 -4.97
C ALA A 606 9.09 -17.51 -5.77
N SER A 607 10.25 -17.36 -5.17
CA SER A 607 11.49 -16.99 -5.85
C SER A 607 12.64 -17.90 -5.44
N PHE A 608 13.50 -18.20 -6.39
CA PHE A 608 14.74 -18.92 -6.19
C PHE A 608 15.83 -18.27 -7.01
N GLY A 609 16.94 -17.91 -6.38
CA GLY A 609 18.02 -17.22 -7.06
C GLY A 609 19.37 -17.41 -6.38
N TRP A 610 20.41 -17.17 -7.17
CA TRP A 610 21.79 -17.10 -6.72
C TRP A 610 22.28 -15.66 -6.86
N ALA A 611 22.68 -15.05 -5.74
CA ALA A 611 22.94 -13.61 -5.66
C ALA A 611 24.20 -13.31 -4.86
N PRO A 612 25.40 -13.72 -5.32
CA PRO A 612 26.67 -13.40 -4.67
C PRO A 612 26.91 -11.87 -4.65
N PRO A 613 27.72 -11.37 -3.70
CA PRO A 613 28.04 -9.94 -3.62
C PRO A 613 28.79 -9.41 -4.85
N GLU A 614 29.53 -10.27 -5.55
CA GLU A 614 30.21 -9.98 -6.82
C GLU A 614 30.06 -11.15 -7.79
N GLY A 615 30.13 -10.87 -9.11
CA GLY A 615 30.03 -11.85 -10.18
C GLY A 615 28.62 -11.96 -10.74
N TRP A 616 28.36 -13.10 -11.38
CA TRP A 616 27.07 -13.40 -11.97
C TRP A 616 26.00 -13.64 -10.92
N ARG A 617 24.78 -13.23 -11.23
CA ARG A 617 23.55 -13.49 -10.47
C ARG A 617 22.50 -14.04 -11.40
N ALA A 618 21.63 -14.89 -10.92
CA ALA A 618 20.48 -15.39 -11.70
C ALA A 618 19.36 -15.82 -10.77
N GLY A 619 18.14 -15.76 -11.26
CA GLY A 619 17.00 -16.24 -10.50
C GLY A 619 15.72 -16.35 -11.32
N ALA A 620 14.74 -16.97 -10.69
CA ALA A 620 13.42 -17.18 -11.22
C ALA A 620 12.38 -16.79 -10.17
N GLU A 621 11.24 -16.29 -10.63
CA GLU A 621 10.09 -15.95 -9.81
C GLU A 621 8.82 -16.54 -10.42
N ILE A 622 7.91 -16.96 -9.57
CA ILE A 622 6.56 -17.38 -9.95
C ILE A 622 5.56 -16.61 -9.10
N ARG A 623 4.54 -16.06 -9.73
CA ARG A 623 3.40 -15.42 -9.08
C ARG A 623 2.12 -16.06 -9.59
N ALA A 624 1.23 -16.46 -8.68
CA ALA A 624 -0.09 -16.99 -9.04
C ALA A 624 -1.18 -16.40 -8.16
N LEU A 625 -2.30 -16.06 -8.78
CA LEU A 625 -3.54 -15.64 -8.12
C LEU A 625 -4.69 -16.50 -8.61
N SER A 626 -5.62 -16.83 -7.71
CA SER A 626 -6.91 -17.44 -8.09
C SER A 626 -7.80 -16.41 -8.78
N HIS A 627 -9.01 -16.82 -9.20
CA HIS A 627 -9.99 -15.91 -9.78
C HIS A 627 -10.39 -14.79 -8.79
N ILE A 628 -10.78 -13.64 -9.33
CA ILE A 628 -11.15 -12.44 -8.57
C ILE A 628 -12.53 -11.98 -9.04
N ALA A 629 -13.51 -11.91 -8.13
CA ALA A 629 -14.80 -11.32 -8.42
C ALA A 629 -14.66 -9.81 -8.73
N ALA A 630 -15.34 -9.33 -9.75
CA ALA A 630 -15.24 -7.94 -10.20
C ALA A 630 -16.34 -7.04 -9.62
N ASN A 631 -17.44 -7.63 -9.11
CA ASN A 631 -18.53 -6.87 -8.51
C ASN A 631 -19.13 -7.62 -7.31
N ASP A 632 -19.88 -6.90 -6.47
CA ASP A 632 -20.47 -7.43 -5.24
C ASP A 632 -21.45 -8.58 -5.48
N ARG A 633 -22.12 -8.63 -6.64
CA ARG A 633 -23.04 -9.69 -7.02
C ARG A 633 -22.33 -10.96 -7.52
N ASN A 634 -21.02 -10.92 -7.69
CA ASN A 634 -20.16 -11.98 -8.24
C ASN A 634 -20.62 -12.47 -9.64
N THR A 635 -21.19 -11.58 -10.45
CA THR A 635 -21.65 -11.88 -11.81
C THR A 635 -20.59 -11.71 -12.89
N ALA A 636 -19.44 -11.11 -12.53
CA ALA A 636 -18.27 -10.96 -13.38
C ALA A 636 -17.01 -11.30 -12.56
N GLU A 637 -16.05 -11.94 -13.22
CA GLU A 637 -14.79 -12.32 -12.58
C GLU A 637 -13.62 -12.25 -13.54
N ALA A 638 -12.43 -11.92 -13.01
CA ALA A 638 -11.16 -12.13 -13.67
C ALA A 638 -10.66 -13.54 -13.40
N ARG A 639 -10.26 -14.26 -14.46
CA ARG A 639 -9.71 -15.62 -14.33
C ARG A 639 -8.38 -15.61 -13.59
N GLY A 640 -8.14 -16.63 -12.78
CA GLY A 640 -6.86 -16.84 -12.12
C GLY A 640 -5.72 -17.06 -13.12
N TYR A 641 -4.51 -16.73 -12.70
CA TYR A 641 -3.32 -16.86 -13.52
C TYR A 641 -2.10 -17.29 -12.72
N ALA A 642 -1.10 -17.80 -13.45
CA ALA A 642 0.26 -17.97 -12.96
C ALA A 642 1.21 -17.44 -14.03
N VAL A 643 2.19 -16.63 -13.62
CA VAL A 643 3.22 -16.05 -14.48
C VAL A 643 4.59 -16.27 -13.86
N ALA A 644 5.58 -16.49 -14.72
CA ALA A 644 6.96 -16.69 -14.33
C ALA A 644 7.83 -15.58 -14.89
N ALA A 645 8.88 -15.22 -14.15
CA ALA A 645 9.93 -14.32 -14.59
C ALA A 645 11.30 -14.99 -14.42
N LEU A 646 12.23 -14.66 -15.30
CA LEU A 646 13.64 -15.04 -15.20
C LEU A 646 14.47 -13.77 -15.22
N TYR A 647 15.55 -13.77 -14.47
CA TYR A 647 16.53 -12.69 -14.51
C TYR A 647 17.95 -13.20 -14.37
N THR A 648 18.88 -12.44 -14.94
CA THR A 648 20.32 -12.60 -14.74
C THR A 648 20.95 -11.23 -14.57
N GLY A 649 22.07 -11.18 -13.88
CA GLY A 649 22.80 -9.94 -13.66
C GLY A 649 24.27 -10.19 -13.40
N TYR A 650 25.03 -9.12 -13.38
CA TYR A 650 26.45 -9.14 -13.07
C TYR A 650 26.80 -7.95 -12.19
N VAL A 651 27.52 -8.18 -11.09
CA VAL A 651 28.01 -7.16 -10.19
C VAL A 651 29.52 -7.20 -10.12
N ARG A 652 30.17 -6.05 -10.24
CA ARG A 652 31.63 -5.91 -10.17
C ARG A 652 32.02 -4.71 -9.33
N ARG A 653 32.93 -4.94 -8.37
CA ARG A 653 33.64 -3.88 -7.66
C ARG A 653 35.02 -3.73 -8.29
N TRP A 654 35.38 -2.50 -8.64
CA TRP A 654 36.67 -2.20 -9.20
C TRP A 654 37.21 -0.86 -8.67
N ALA A 655 38.23 -0.90 -7.83
CA ALA A 655 38.75 0.25 -7.13
C ALA A 655 37.66 0.99 -6.33
N ARG A 656 37.31 2.21 -6.73
CA ARG A 656 36.26 3.03 -6.11
C ARG A 656 34.91 2.93 -6.82
N TRP A 657 34.79 2.06 -7.82
CA TRP A 657 33.58 1.89 -8.59
C TRP A 657 32.86 0.59 -8.23
N ASP A 658 31.55 0.70 -8.12
CA ASP A 658 30.62 -0.42 -8.08
C ASP A 658 29.79 -0.41 -9.35
N PHE A 659 29.83 -1.48 -10.15
CA PHE A 659 29.05 -1.65 -11.37
C PHE A 659 28.04 -2.76 -11.19
N ASN A 660 26.85 -2.59 -11.76
CA ASN A 660 25.86 -3.66 -11.93
C ASN A 660 25.20 -3.57 -13.30
N ALA A 661 24.80 -4.71 -13.81
CA ALA A 661 23.94 -4.81 -15.00
C ALA A 661 23.01 -6.00 -14.82
N PHE A 662 21.83 -5.94 -15.42
CA PHE A 662 20.87 -7.05 -15.39
C PHE A 662 20.02 -7.11 -16.66
N LEU A 663 19.51 -8.31 -16.93
CA LEU A 663 18.46 -8.61 -17.89
C LEU A 663 17.35 -9.38 -17.18
N ARG A 664 16.11 -8.98 -17.38
CA ARG A 664 14.92 -9.64 -16.85
C ARG A 664 13.90 -9.87 -17.95
N VAL A 665 13.23 -11.01 -17.88
CA VAL A 665 12.09 -11.35 -18.74
C VAL A 665 10.91 -11.65 -17.81
N ASP A 666 9.87 -10.85 -17.91
CA ASP A 666 8.61 -11.05 -17.22
C ASP A 666 7.59 -11.76 -18.12
N ASN A 667 6.65 -12.49 -17.48
CA ASN A 667 5.65 -13.29 -18.18
C ASN A 667 6.30 -14.19 -19.26
N LEU A 668 7.26 -15.00 -18.83
CA LEU A 668 8.12 -15.83 -19.67
C LEU A 668 7.34 -16.65 -20.73
N PHE A 669 6.16 -17.15 -20.36
CA PHE A 669 5.31 -18.00 -21.19
C PHE A 669 4.28 -17.22 -22.01
N ASP A 670 4.38 -15.89 -22.06
CA ASP A 670 3.49 -14.99 -22.83
C ASP A 670 2.00 -15.21 -22.52
N ARG A 671 1.69 -15.42 -21.25
CA ARG A 671 0.32 -15.68 -20.81
C ARG A 671 -0.52 -14.42 -20.90
N ARG A 672 -1.69 -14.53 -21.52
CA ARG A 672 -2.70 -13.45 -21.51
C ARG A 672 -3.48 -13.51 -20.20
N TYR A 673 -3.48 -12.43 -19.41
CA TYR A 673 -4.15 -12.37 -18.12
C TYR A 673 -4.59 -10.94 -17.74
N ILE A 674 -5.47 -10.83 -16.76
CA ILE A 674 -5.97 -9.58 -16.20
C ILE A 674 -5.09 -9.25 -15.00
N GLY A 675 -4.40 -8.10 -15.03
CA GLY A 675 -3.46 -7.67 -14.00
C GLY A 675 -4.14 -7.07 -12.77
N SER A 676 -5.28 -6.38 -12.97
CA SER A 676 -6.09 -5.81 -11.90
C SER A 676 -7.57 -5.70 -12.30
N VAL A 677 -8.42 -5.45 -11.31
CA VAL A 677 -9.86 -5.36 -11.48
C VAL A 677 -10.37 -4.02 -10.92
N ILE A 678 -11.12 -3.27 -11.72
CA ILE A 678 -11.87 -2.09 -11.27
C ILE A 678 -13.17 -2.58 -10.64
N VAL A 679 -13.22 -2.58 -9.32
CA VAL A 679 -14.34 -3.13 -8.56
C VAL A 679 -15.61 -2.29 -8.76
N ASN A 680 -16.74 -2.96 -9.03
CA ASN A 680 -18.06 -2.34 -9.18
C ASN A 680 -18.13 -1.22 -10.24
N GLU A 681 -17.33 -1.33 -11.31
CA GLU A 681 -17.39 -0.35 -12.40
C GLU A 681 -18.77 -0.41 -13.12
N GLY A 682 -19.43 0.75 -13.25
CA GLY A 682 -20.83 0.84 -13.65
C GLY A 682 -21.12 0.49 -15.11
N ASN A 683 -20.10 0.54 -15.99
CA ASN A 683 -20.24 0.20 -17.42
C ASN A 683 -19.68 -1.20 -17.75
N ALA A 684 -19.51 -2.07 -16.73
CA ALA A 684 -18.95 -3.41 -16.84
C ALA A 684 -17.51 -3.45 -17.39
N ARG A 685 -16.76 -2.34 -17.38
CA ARG A 685 -15.36 -2.26 -17.79
C ARG A 685 -14.44 -2.57 -16.60
N TYR A 686 -14.57 -3.78 -16.12
CA TYR A 686 -13.88 -4.22 -14.91
C TYR A 686 -12.40 -4.51 -15.08
N PHE A 687 -11.94 -4.80 -16.31
CA PHE A 687 -10.67 -5.49 -16.52
C PHE A 687 -9.56 -4.55 -16.97
N GLU A 688 -8.43 -4.61 -16.27
CA GLU A 688 -7.18 -3.97 -16.65
C GLU A 688 -6.19 -5.07 -17.04
N PRO A 689 -6.00 -5.28 -18.34
CA PRO A 689 -5.11 -6.34 -18.84
C PRO A 689 -3.65 -6.07 -18.49
N ALA A 690 -2.90 -7.15 -18.22
CA ALA A 690 -1.46 -7.09 -18.07
C ALA A 690 -0.76 -7.36 -19.41
N PRO A 691 0.50 -6.89 -19.57
CA PRO A 691 1.28 -7.15 -20.78
C PRO A 691 1.60 -8.63 -20.95
N GLY A 692 1.81 -9.04 -22.18
CA GLY A 692 2.44 -10.30 -22.56
C GLY A 692 3.89 -10.36 -22.10
N ARG A 693 4.70 -11.24 -22.72
CA ARG A 693 6.13 -11.31 -22.43
C ARG A 693 6.78 -9.94 -22.63
N SER A 694 7.51 -9.50 -21.61
CA SER A 694 8.25 -8.24 -21.64
C SER A 694 9.65 -8.44 -21.07
N TRP A 695 10.57 -7.59 -21.46
CA TRP A 695 11.95 -7.66 -20.99
C TRP A 695 12.41 -6.29 -20.48
N THR A 696 13.36 -6.31 -19.57
CA THR A 696 13.99 -5.13 -18.97
C THR A 696 15.50 -5.35 -18.94
N LEU A 697 16.24 -4.39 -19.44
CA LEU A 697 17.70 -4.31 -19.36
C LEU A 697 18.05 -3.10 -18.50
N GLY A 698 18.93 -3.27 -17.52
CA GLY A 698 19.36 -2.17 -16.68
C GLY A 698 20.83 -2.23 -16.33
N MET A 699 21.38 -1.07 -15.98
CA MET A 699 22.75 -0.90 -15.53
C MET A 699 22.85 0.18 -14.46
N GLY A 700 23.87 0.07 -13.63
CA GLY A 700 24.21 1.07 -12.62
C GLY A 700 25.72 1.15 -12.43
N ALA A 701 26.15 2.35 -12.04
CA ALA A 701 27.53 2.61 -11.62
C ALA A 701 27.52 3.55 -10.42
N ALA A 702 28.32 3.27 -9.40
CA ALA A 702 28.49 4.13 -8.25
C ALA A 702 29.97 4.37 -7.97
N TYR A 703 30.33 5.61 -7.69
CA TYR A 703 31.70 6.04 -7.35
C TYR A 703 31.78 6.44 -5.89
N ARG A 704 32.78 5.90 -5.18
CA ARG A 704 33.11 6.28 -3.79
C ARG A 704 34.26 7.27 -3.80
N PHE A 705 34.04 8.42 -3.18
CA PHE A 705 35.03 9.50 -3.09
C PHE A 705 36.15 9.22 -2.09
#